data_4128f048f34271d28cd4257ceae33c58
#
_entry.id   4128f048f34271d28cd4257ceae33c58
#
_cell.length_a   1.000
_cell.length_b   1.000
_cell.length_c   1.000
_cell.angle_alpha   90.00
_cell.angle_beta   90.00
_cell.angle_gamma   90.00
#
_symmetry.space_group_name_H-M   'P 1'
#
loop_
_entity.id
_entity.type
_entity.pdbx_description
1 polymer ?
#
loop_
_entity_poly.entity_id
_entity_poly.type
_entity_poly.pdbx_seq_one_letter_code
_entity_poly.pdbx_strand_id
1 'polypeptide(L)'
;MEILHKIAYPSSEWGGGGWEHKQSMETETMLTTTRPMADSERLELDPNSRIHQLREMHWQKTHEAAMVRKPVLGSGEDTLTGHAKDFASLLEASDSFIQPGELIVGACLATPEAAEQINLGEYDPHYPPGHAMLVAKGLPGMRDLARDRLKGETDPAARDFLRAVEISYAAACQYVERFGGQAEHLASVERDSIRRSELVRISEICDELATGAPASFHSALQLLQFVRVFGGRGCIGRFDQWMFPFYRRDIEQKHLDREQAQELLECLFVKLNHFPEARLADNDTLRNISLAGQTTDGRDASNELTYMCIEASGKLMLPEPKINVRFFPDSPSELVRACGRALAKGANTLAMFNDEVAVPSLVKLGISLEEARGYCNDGCSELIMGGKGTIKFKVHDALPVLNDLVFDSESRRYSTFDEVMEDYKSRLAALMPAELGPARPITFPFFAASIEDCLEEASPTAARYAINGSILAQVGNAADGLAAIKKLIFDDGALTWDELRDAMNADFKGHEALQQTLKNRTAKYGNDDDYVDAIVTEIAEFFCDGVHEKSGNREGPGGKWAPGFMSFGIHRKSSTPASPDGRSKGELTANSFSPSVGMDRSGPTAALRSVAKVDLTQASHGSVFDIALHSAIVKGEDAFEKFVALLTTFLKMRSAATLQVNVIDLDTLLQARENPNSPEFRTLIVRVWGFSAVFVDLPEELQDHVIARTEHGSFMS
;
A
#
# COMPACT_ATOMS: atom_id res chain seq x y z
N MET A 1 -3.90 -13.72 23.17
CA MET A 1 -3.31 -14.71 22.25
C MET A 1 -4.30 -15.79 21.84
N GLU A 2 -4.95 -16.49 22.75
CA GLU A 2 -5.94 -17.54 22.40
C GLU A 2 -7.15 -17.07 21.60
N ILE A 3 -7.63 -15.85 21.82
CA ILE A 3 -8.81 -15.31 21.13
C ILE A 3 -8.50 -14.95 19.67
N LEU A 4 -7.35 -14.35 19.39
CA LEU A 4 -6.94 -14.00 18.02
C LEU A 4 -6.56 -15.25 17.21
N HIS A 5 -5.99 -16.27 17.86
CA HIS A 5 -5.72 -17.55 17.23
C HIS A 5 -7.01 -18.29 16.82
N LYS A 6 -8.09 -18.17 17.63
CA LYS A 6 -9.41 -18.75 17.33
C LYS A 6 -10.18 -18.01 16.24
N ILE A 7 -9.88 -16.72 15.99
CA ILE A 7 -10.56 -15.89 15.01
C ILE A 7 -9.86 -15.95 13.65
N ALA A 8 -8.53 -15.92 13.61
CA ALA A 8 -7.77 -16.06 12.38
C ALA A 8 -7.79 -17.50 11.84
N TYR A 9 -7.94 -18.49 12.72
CA TYR A 9 -7.93 -19.93 12.39
C TYR A 9 -8.88 -20.65 13.35
N PRO A 10 -10.18 -20.78 13.04
CA PRO A 10 -11.10 -21.48 13.92
C PRO A 10 -10.68 -22.94 14.03
N SER A 11 -10.08 -23.31 15.16
CA SER A 11 -10.01 -24.68 15.59
C SER A 11 -11.44 -25.15 15.90
N SER A 12 -11.74 -26.42 15.68
CA SER A 12 -13.03 -27.08 15.70
C SER A 12 -13.75 -27.12 17.06
N GLU A 13 -13.69 -26.05 17.85
CA GLU A 13 -14.36 -25.97 19.16
C GLU A 13 -15.39 -24.85 19.23
N TRP A 14 -16.49 -25.03 18.52
CA TRP A 14 -17.76 -24.39 18.83
C TRP A 14 -18.81 -25.47 19.12
N GLY A 15 -19.14 -25.60 20.39
CA GLY A 15 -20.34 -26.20 20.93
C GLY A 15 -20.65 -27.65 20.57
N GLY A 16 -20.59 -28.52 21.56
CA GLY A 16 -20.85 -29.92 21.59
C GLY A 16 -21.94 -30.49 20.68
N GLY A 17 -21.51 -31.29 19.74
CA GLY A 17 -22.31 -32.18 18.94
C GLY A 17 -21.37 -33.03 18.12
N GLY A 18 -21.13 -34.28 18.55
CA GLY A 18 -20.16 -35.18 17.94
C GLY A 18 -20.45 -35.44 16.47
N TRP A 19 -19.48 -35.07 15.64
CA TRP A 19 -19.38 -35.52 14.25
C TRP A 19 -18.05 -36.23 14.08
N GLU A 20 -18.15 -37.54 13.86
CA GLU A 20 -16.99 -38.40 13.65
C GLU A 20 -16.26 -38.10 12.32
N HIS A 21 -14.96 -38.29 12.37
CA HIS A 21 -13.88 -38.06 11.41
C HIS A 21 -14.02 -38.71 10.01
N LYS A 22 -15.21 -38.83 9.41
CA LYS A 22 -15.37 -39.46 8.07
C LYS A 22 -15.97 -38.57 6.96
N GLN A 23 -16.31 -37.31 7.23
CA GLN A 23 -16.89 -36.42 6.24
C GLN A 23 -15.98 -35.28 5.76
N SER A 24 -14.74 -35.19 6.24
CA SER A 24 -13.83 -34.07 5.93
C SER A 24 -13.22 -34.12 4.51
N MET A 25 -13.23 -35.27 3.83
CA MET A 25 -12.63 -35.38 2.50
C MET A 25 -13.57 -35.06 1.32
N GLU A 26 -14.89 -35.17 1.51
CA GLU A 26 -15.84 -34.86 0.42
C GLU A 26 -16.27 -33.39 0.37
N THR A 27 -16.18 -32.67 1.49
CA THR A 27 -16.55 -31.25 1.56
C THR A 27 -15.41 -30.33 1.07
N GLU A 28 -14.15 -30.74 1.23
CA GLU A 28 -13.00 -30.01 0.63
C GLU A 28 -13.02 -30.05 -0.90
N THR A 29 -13.57 -31.09 -1.50
CA THR A 29 -13.62 -31.25 -2.96
C THR A 29 -14.75 -30.42 -3.61
N MET A 30 -15.77 -29.99 -2.87
CA MET A 30 -16.88 -29.19 -3.43
C MET A 30 -16.61 -27.66 -3.44
N LEU A 31 -15.72 -27.15 -2.58
CA LEU A 31 -15.36 -25.73 -2.56
C LEU A 31 -14.16 -25.38 -3.46
N THR A 32 -13.47 -26.38 -3.98
CA THR A 32 -12.34 -26.19 -4.92
C THR A 32 -12.75 -26.16 -6.39
N THR A 33 -14.03 -26.24 -6.71
CA THR A 33 -14.52 -26.05 -8.09
C THR A 33 -15.01 -24.64 -8.35
N THR A 34 -14.30 -23.62 -7.86
CA THR A 34 -14.41 -22.29 -8.48
C THR A 34 -13.86 -22.41 -9.89
N ARG A 35 -14.72 -22.27 -10.89
CA ARG A 35 -14.25 -22.07 -12.27
C ARG A 35 -13.22 -20.95 -12.21
N PRO A 36 -11.98 -21.18 -12.69
CA PRO A 36 -10.99 -20.11 -12.78
C PRO A 36 -11.62 -18.92 -13.50
N MET A 37 -11.16 -17.70 -13.19
CA MET A 37 -11.51 -16.50 -13.98
C MET A 37 -11.07 -16.72 -15.44
N ALA A 38 -11.80 -17.54 -16.18
CA ALA A 38 -11.50 -17.87 -17.56
C ALA A 38 -12.03 -16.80 -18.52
N ASP A 39 -12.98 -15.97 -18.08
CA ASP A 39 -13.70 -15.08 -18.99
C ASP A 39 -13.32 -13.64 -18.78
N SER A 40 -12.72 -13.02 -19.82
CA SER A 40 -12.55 -11.57 -19.95
C SER A 40 -13.87 -10.81 -19.74
N GLU A 41 -15.02 -11.45 -19.97
CA GLU A 41 -16.36 -10.91 -19.74
C GLU A 41 -16.62 -10.53 -18.28
N ARG A 42 -16.02 -11.22 -17.30
CA ARG A 42 -16.17 -10.88 -15.88
C ARG A 42 -15.48 -9.58 -15.47
N LEU A 43 -14.57 -9.09 -16.29
CA LEU A 43 -13.92 -7.80 -16.07
C LEU A 43 -14.69 -6.63 -16.73
N GLU A 44 -15.81 -6.90 -17.42
CA GLU A 44 -16.64 -5.85 -18.02
C GLU A 44 -17.70 -5.40 -17.03
N LEU A 45 -17.89 -4.07 -16.93
CA LEU A 45 -18.92 -3.46 -16.09
C LEU A 45 -20.18 -3.21 -16.93
N ASP A 46 -21.30 -3.82 -16.52
CA ASP A 46 -22.61 -3.57 -17.16
C ASP A 46 -23.01 -2.09 -16.99
N PRO A 47 -23.21 -1.34 -18.09
CA PRO A 47 -23.59 0.07 -18.04
C PRO A 47 -24.94 0.34 -17.34
N ASN A 48 -25.79 -0.68 -17.21
CA ASN A 48 -27.08 -0.58 -16.54
C ASN A 48 -27.05 -0.99 -15.07
N SER A 49 -25.88 -1.47 -14.59
CA SER A 49 -25.75 -1.91 -13.21
C SER A 49 -25.74 -0.75 -12.21
N ARG A 50 -26.14 -1.05 -10.98
CA ARG A 50 -25.98 -0.14 -9.83
C ARG A 50 -24.53 0.34 -9.69
N ILE A 51 -23.59 -0.56 -9.84
CA ILE A 51 -22.16 -0.29 -9.67
C ILE A 51 -21.68 0.74 -10.70
N HIS A 52 -22.14 0.63 -11.95
CA HIS A 52 -21.84 1.64 -12.96
C HIS A 52 -22.39 3.01 -12.55
N GLN A 53 -23.64 3.08 -12.06
CA GLN A 53 -24.25 4.34 -11.62
C GLN A 53 -23.48 4.96 -10.44
N LEU A 54 -23.11 4.18 -9.44
CA LEU A 54 -22.34 4.64 -8.29
C LEU A 54 -20.93 5.12 -8.70
N ARG A 55 -20.30 4.43 -9.66
CA ARG A 55 -19.00 4.84 -10.21
C ARG A 55 -19.12 6.15 -11.00
N GLU A 56 -20.15 6.32 -11.81
CA GLU A 56 -20.41 7.58 -12.53
C GLU A 56 -20.65 8.74 -11.56
N MET A 57 -21.40 8.55 -10.47
CA MET A 57 -21.57 9.57 -9.43
C MET A 57 -20.22 9.97 -8.81
N HIS A 58 -19.33 9.02 -8.61
CA HIS A 58 -17.97 9.31 -8.15
C HIS A 58 -17.22 10.20 -9.15
N TRP A 59 -17.18 9.84 -10.43
CA TRP A 59 -16.49 10.64 -11.46
C TRP A 59 -17.09 12.01 -11.70
N GLN A 60 -18.43 12.13 -11.59
CA GLN A 60 -19.11 13.41 -11.71
C GLN A 60 -19.00 14.27 -10.46
N LYS A 61 -18.37 13.73 -9.37
CA LYS A 61 -18.29 14.37 -8.05
C LYS A 61 -19.66 14.79 -7.52
N THR A 62 -20.70 14.02 -7.85
CA THR A 62 -22.08 14.26 -7.46
C THR A 62 -22.48 13.54 -6.17
N HIS A 63 -21.58 12.72 -5.60
CA HIS A 63 -21.80 12.15 -4.28
C HIS A 63 -21.62 13.26 -3.22
N GLU A 64 -22.57 13.34 -2.31
CA GLU A 64 -22.48 14.29 -1.21
C GLU A 64 -21.55 13.77 -0.13
N ALA A 65 -20.66 14.64 0.35
CA ALA A 65 -19.91 14.39 1.57
C ALA A 65 -20.85 14.54 2.78
N ALA A 66 -20.60 13.76 3.83
CA ALA A 66 -21.25 14.00 5.10
C ALA A 66 -20.81 15.38 5.64
N MET A 67 -21.73 16.31 5.71
CA MET A 67 -21.42 17.66 6.16
C MET A 67 -21.44 17.74 7.68
N VAL A 68 -20.46 18.39 8.26
CA VAL A 68 -20.53 18.86 9.64
C VAL A 68 -21.35 20.15 9.62
N ARG A 69 -22.62 20.07 9.98
CA ARG A 69 -23.57 21.21 9.86
C ARG A 69 -23.59 22.16 11.05
N LYS A 70 -22.94 21.79 12.15
CA LYS A 70 -22.90 22.61 13.36
C LYS A 70 -21.46 22.97 13.68
N PRO A 71 -21.21 24.18 14.21
CA PRO A 71 -19.90 24.50 14.75
C PRO A 71 -19.52 23.48 15.85
N VAL A 72 -18.36 22.85 15.72
CA VAL A 72 -17.86 21.95 16.75
C VAL A 72 -16.83 22.71 17.56
N LEU A 73 -17.12 22.86 18.86
CA LEU A 73 -16.17 23.44 19.80
C LEU A 73 -15.31 22.31 20.36
N GLY A 74 -14.00 22.41 20.18
CA GLY A 74 -13.04 21.50 20.78
C GLY A 74 -13.10 21.57 22.31
N SER A 75 -12.72 20.47 22.96
CA SER A 75 -12.65 20.38 24.43
C SER A 75 -11.64 21.37 25.06
N GLY A 76 -10.66 21.82 24.26
CA GLY A 76 -9.54 22.62 24.72
C GLY A 76 -8.55 21.85 25.61
N GLU A 77 -8.71 20.53 25.73
CA GLU A 77 -7.86 19.66 26.55
C GLU A 77 -6.90 18.87 25.61
N ASP A 78 -5.61 19.02 25.82
CA ASP A 78 -4.58 18.22 25.12
C ASP A 78 -4.26 16.93 25.91
N THR A 79 -5.29 16.09 26.07
CA THR A 79 -5.24 14.79 26.74
C THR A 79 -5.93 13.75 25.87
N LEU A 80 -5.69 12.46 26.10
CA LEU A 80 -6.37 11.40 25.34
C LEU A 80 -7.90 11.47 25.53
N THR A 81 -8.36 11.76 26.75
CA THR A 81 -9.79 12.01 27.02
C THR A 81 -10.30 13.26 26.29
N GLY A 82 -9.51 14.32 26.17
CA GLY A 82 -9.83 15.51 25.37
C GLY A 82 -10.02 15.18 23.89
N HIS A 83 -9.07 14.47 23.30
CA HIS A 83 -9.15 14.00 21.91
C HIS A 83 -10.39 13.12 21.65
N ALA A 84 -10.74 12.25 22.60
CA ALA A 84 -11.95 11.41 22.50
C ALA A 84 -13.25 12.24 22.58
N LYS A 85 -13.31 13.28 23.42
CA LYS A 85 -14.44 14.20 23.48
C LYS A 85 -14.60 14.99 22.17
N ASP A 86 -13.49 15.45 21.60
CA ASP A 86 -13.49 16.15 20.32
C ASP A 86 -13.97 15.25 19.19
N PHE A 87 -13.53 14.00 19.17
CA PHE A 87 -14.02 12.99 18.23
C PHE A 87 -15.54 12.74 18.38
N ALA A 88 -16.02 12.59 19.61
CA ALA A 88 -17.45 12.42 19.91
C ALA A 88 -18.27 13.61 19.41
N SER A 89 -17.80 14.85 19.68
CA SER A 89 -18.47 16.08 19.24
C SER A 89 -18.51 16.19 17.71
N LEU A 90 -17.43 15.78 17.02
CA LEU A 90 -17.37 15.75 15.57
C LEU A 90 -18.41 14.77 15.00
N LEU A 91 -18.48 13.56 15.54
CA LEU A 91 -19.45 12.56 15.10
C LEU A 91 -20.88 13.02 15.37
N GLU A 92 -21.18 13.61 16.53
CA GLU A 92 -22.50 14.12 16.87
C GLU A 92 -22.97 15.22 15.91
N ALA A 93 -22.05 16.09 15.49
CA ALA A 93 -22.35 17.18 14.57
C ALA A 93 -22.46 16.73 13.08
N SER A 94 -22.04 15.52 12.77
CA SER A 94 -22.01 15.01 11.40
C SER A 94 -23.33 14.38 10.97
N ASP A 95 -23.69 14.54 9.71
CA ASP A 95 -24.91 13.96 9.13
C ASP A 95 -24.80 12.44 8.95
N SER A 96 -25.97 11.78 8.95
CA SER A 96 -26.14 10.38 8.59
C SER A 96 -26.80 10.26 7.20
N PHE A 97 -26.15 10.79 6.17
CA PHE A 97 -26.70 10.82 4.82
C PHE A 97 -26.53 9.47 4.09
N ILE A 98 -27.60 8.99 3.43
CA ILE A 98 -27.59 7.77 2.59
C ILE A 98 -27.93 8.18 1.17
N GLN A 99 -27.00 7.93 0.24
CA GLN A 99 -27.21 8.26 -1.17
C GLN A 99 -28.14 7.26 -1.88
N PRO A 100 -28.79 7.66 -2.96
CA PRO A 100 -29.56 6.74 -3.79
C PRO A 100 -28.70 5.57 -4.29
N GLY A 101 -29.24 4.36 -4.20
CA GLY A 101 -28.59 3.15 -4.72
C GLY A 101 -27.48 2.55 -3.86
N GLU A 102 -27.01 3.19 -2.78
CA GLU A 102 -25.97 2.62 -1.91
C GLU A 102 -26.45 1.39 -1.14
N LEU A 103 -25.60 0.36 -1.10
CA LEU A 103 -25.74 -0.79 -0.21
C LEU A 103 -24.77 -0.70 0.98
N ILE A 104 -23.65 -0.03 0.79
CA ILE A 104 -22.67 0.29 1.85
C ILE A 104 -22.78 1.80 2.11
N VAL A 105 -23.17 2.16 3.30
CA VAL A 105 -23.47 3.56 3.67
C VAL A 105 -22.33 4.22 4.46
N GLY A 106 -22.36 5.53 4.57
CA GLY A 106 -21.37 6.35 5.24
C GLY A 106 -20.41 7.03 4.25
N ALA A 107 -20.46 8.35 4.21
CA ALA A 107 -19.52 9.19 3.47
C ALA A 107 -18.40 9.64 4.41
N CYS A 108 -17.20 9.88 3.88
CA CYS A 108 -16.11 10.49 4.64
C CYS A 108 -16.58 11.84 5.21
N LEU A 109 -16.20 12.11 6.45
CA LEU A 109 -16.51 13.37 7.11
C LEU A 109 -15.74 14.49 6.39
N ALA A 110 -16.46 15.43 5.79
CA ALA A 110 -15.86 16.69 5.40
C ALA A 110 -15.57 17.48 6.68
N THR A 111 -14.32 17.79 6.91
CA THR A 111 -13.92 18.73 7.97
C THR A 111 -13.99 20.14 7.40
N PRO A 112 -15.06 20.93 7.66
CA PRO A 112 -15.13 22.30 7.21
C PRO A 112 -14.17 23.17 8.02
N GLU A 113 -14.06 24.44 7.64
CA GLU A 113 -13.29 25.48 8.35
C GLU A 113 -13.55 25.55 9.87
N ALA A 114 -14.66 24.95 10.34
CA ALA A 114 -14.99 24.82 11.78
C ALA A 114 -14.12 23.81 12.54
N ALA A 115 -13.29 23.03 11.87
CA ALA A 115 -12.44 22.00 12.50
C ALA A 115 -11.12 22.55 13.09
N GLU A 116 -10.80 23.81 12.92
CA GLU A 116 -9.57 24.41 13.44
C GLU A 116 -9.44 24.32 14.98
N GLN A 117 -10.53 24.00 15.70
CA GLN A 117 -10.56 23.88 17.15
C GLN A 117 -10.64 22.45 17.67
N ILE A 118 -10.67 21.45 16.77
CA ILE A 118 -10.78 20.04 17.16
C ILE A 118 -9.39 19.39 17.11
N ASN A 119 -9.02 18.74 18.20
CA ASN A 119 -7.83 17.89 18.27
C ASN A 119 -8.23 16.43 18.48
N LEU A 120 -8.21 15.63 17.40
CA LEU A 120 -8.50 14.20 17.48
C LEU A 120 -7.31 13.37 17.98
N GLY A 121 -6.16 14.00 18.18
CA GLY A 121 -4.89 13.34 18.40
C GLY A 121 -4.25 12.93 17.07
N GLU A 122 -3.07 12.32 17.17
CA GLU A 122 -2.28 11.90 16.02
C GLU A 122 -2.47 10.42 15.72
N TYR A 123 -2.69 10.13 14.45
CA TYR A 123 -2.68 8.81 13.89
C TYR A 123 -2.05 8.89 12.49
N ASP A 124 -0.96 8.15 12.30
CA ASP A 124 -0.30 8.11 11.00
C ASP A 124 -1.05 7.10 10.11
N PRO A 125 -1.56 7.49 8.94
CA PRO A 125 -2.32 6.62 8.04
C PRO A 125 -1.50 5.43 7.49
N HIS A 126 -0.19 5.40 7.70
CA HIS A 126 0.65 4.23 7.44
C HIS A 126 0.50 3.13 8.52
N TYR A 127 -0.26 3.33 9.59
CA TYR A 127 -0.54 2.25 10.54
C TYR A 127 -1.83 1.53 10.15
N PRO A 128 -1.78 0.26 9.72
CA PRO A 128 -3.02 -0.48 9.51
C PRO A 128 -3.71 -0.72 10.84
N PRO A 129 -4.96 -0.26 10.99
CA PRO A 129 -5.76 -0.61 12.17
C PRO A 129 -5.89 -2.12 12.34
N GLY A 130 -6.17 -2.56 13.53
CA GLY A 130 -6.46 -3.96 13.82
C GLY A 130 -7.87 -4.36 13.34
N HIS A 131 -8.10 -4.33 12.01
CA HIS A 131 -9.41 -4.65 11.43
C HIS A 131 -9.92 -6.03 11.84
N ALA A 132 -9.04 -7.04 11.95
CA ALA A 132 -9.42 -8.37 12.44
C ALA A 132 -10.01 -8.31 13.86
N MET A 133 -9.42 -7.52 14.75
CA MET A 133 -9.93 -7.31 16.11
C MET A 133 -11.26 -6.54 16.10
N LEU A 134 -11.34 -5.49 15.27
CA LEU A 134 -12.55 -4.66 15.16
C LEU A 134 -13.75 -5.48 14.66
N VAL A 135 -13.60 -6.33 13.63
CA VAL A 135 -14.70 -7.19 13.18
C VAL A 135 -15.03 -8.31 14.16
N ALA A 136 -14.05 -8.78 14.91
CA ALA A 136 -14.27 -9.82 15.91
C ALA A 136 -15.00 -9.33 17.16
N LYS A 137 -14.73 -8.11 17.60
CA LYS A 137 -15.28 -7.50 18.81
C LYS A 137 -16.48 -6.60 18.55
N GLY A 138 -16.55 -5.99 17.38
CA GLY A 138 -17.46 -4.90 17.09
C GLY A 138 -17.14 -3.63 17.90
N LEU A 139 -17.79 -2.54 17.54
CA LEU A 139 -17.63 -1.26 18.26
C LEU A 139 -18.03 -1.38 19.75
N PRO A 140 -19.19 -2.02 20.10
CA PRO A 140 -19.58 -2.20 21.49
C PRO A 140 -18.58 -3.06 22.29
N GLY A 141 -18.06 -4.13 21.69
CA GLY A 141 -17.08 -5.00 22.36
C GLY A 141 -15.78 -4.28 22.71
N MET A 142 -15.28 -3.41 21.84
CA MET A 142 -14.09 -2.57 22.13
C MET A 142 -14.37 -1.59 23.28
N ARG A 143 -15.54 -0.92 23.26
CA ARG A 143 -15.99 -0.04 24.34
C ARG A 143 -16.04 -0.79 25.68
N ASP A 144 -16.67 -1.95 25.69
CA ASP A 144 -16.93 -2.73 26.93
C ASP A 144 -15.62 -3.29 27.50
N LEU A 145 -14.68 -3.73 26.67
CA LEU A 145 -13.33 -4.11 27.10
C LEU A 145 -12.62 -2.95 27.84
N ALA A 146 -12.63 -1.76 27.26
CA ALA A 146 -12.01 -0.58 27.90
C ALA A 146 -12.71 -0.25 29.23
N ARG A 147 -14.05 -0.27 29.27
CA ARG A 147 -14.86 -0.03 30.47
C ARG A 147 -14.58 -1.04 31.57
N ASP A 148 -14.45 -2.32 31.23
CA ASP A 148 -14.19 -3.38 32.22
C ASP A 148 -12.79 -3.26 32.80
N ARG A 149 -11.79 -2.98 32.00
CA ARG A 149 -10.43 -2.72 32.48
C ARG A 149 -10.33 -1.48 33.37
N LEU A 150 -11.06 -0.43 33.02
CA LEU A 150 -11.08 0.83 33.78
C LEU A 150 -11.51 0.63 35.24
N LYS A 151 -12.35 -0.40 35.54
CA LYS A 151 -12.83 -0.68 36.91
C LYS A 151 -11.72 -1.04 37.90
N GLY A 152 -10.65 -1.68 37.43
CA GLY A 152 -9.54 -2.12 38.30
C GLY A 152 -8.25 -1.31 38.13
N GLU A 153 -8.21 -0.39 37.16
CA GLU A 153 -7.00 0.37 36.85
C GLU A 153 -6.78 1.51 37.83
N THR A 154 -5.54 1.68 38.28
CA THR A 154 -5.14 2.70 39.26
C THR A 154 -4.17 3.74 38.70
N ASP A 155 -3.40 3.37 37.63
CA ASP A 155 -2.49 4.32 37.01
C ASP A 155 -3.26 5.42 36.28
N PRO A 156 -2.97 6.70 36.56
CA PRO A 156 -3.68 7.84 35.97
C PRO A 156 -3.59 7.88 34.43
N ALA A 157 -2.44 7.55 33.84
CA ALA A 157 -2.24 7.57 32.40
C ALA A 157 -3.01 6.44 31.70
N ALA A 158 -2.96 5.22 32.26
CA ALA A 158 -3.74 4.09 31.79
C ALA A 158 -5.25 4.36 31.90
N ARG A 159 -5.69 5.00 32.99
CA ARG A 159 -7.10 5.41 33.18
C ARG A 159 -7.54 6.44 32.13
N ASP A 160 -6.70 7.43 31.82
CA ASP A 160 -7.00 8.44 30.80
C ASP A 160 -7.16 7.76 29.43
N PHE A 161 -6.23 6.85 29.06
CA PHE A 161 -6.31 6.07 27.84
C PHE A 161 -7.59 5.23 27.76
N LEU A 162 -7.88 4.40 28.76
CA LEU A 162 -9.06 3.54 28.77
C LEU A 162 -10.37 4.33 28.73
N ARG A 163 -10.44 5.47 29.43
CA ARG A 163 -11.60 6.37 29.36
C ARG A 163 -11.76 6.99 27.98
N ALA A 164 -10.67 7.41 27.36
CA ALA A 164 -10.69 7.95 26.01
C ALA A 164 -11.19 6.91 25.00
N VAL A 165 -10.76 5.65 25.12
CA VAL A 165 -11.26 4.53 24.30
C VAL A 165 -12.76 4.32 24.51
N GLU A 166 -13.23 4.26 25.78
CA GLU A 166 -14.65 4.10 26.07
C GLU A 166 -15.51 5.19 25.44
N ILE A 167 -15.11 6.46 25.55
CA ILE A 167 -15.80 7.61 24.95
C ILE A 167 -15.83 7.49 23.43
N SER A 168 -14.69 7.20 22.80
CA SER A 168 -14.57 7.14 21.34
C SER A 168 -15.46 6.05 20.75
N TYR A 169 -15.46 4.86 21.32
CA TYR A 169 -16.30 3.76 20.82
C TYR A 169 -17.78 3.93 21.17
N ALA A 170 -18.13 4.58 22.27
CA ALA A 170 -19.51 4.94 22.57
C ALA A 170 -20.07 5.93 21.51
N ALA A 171 -19.28 6.95 21.16
CA ALA A 171 -19.65 7.91 20.13
C ALA A 171 -19.79 7.23 18.73
N ALA A 172 -18.90 6.32 18.41
CA ALA A 172 -18.98 5.53 17.17
C ALA A 172 -20.27 4.68 17.10
N CYS A 173 -20.66 4.01 18.19
CA CYS A 173 -21.93 3.27 18.27
C CYS A 173 -23.13 4.18 18.02
N GLN A 174 -23.18 5.35 18.66
CA GLN A 174 -24.26 6.32 18.48
C GLN A 174 -24.33 6.88 17.05
N TYR A 175 -23.17 7.08 16.41
CA TYR A 175 -23.10 7.50 15.02
C TYR A 175 -23.71 6.45 14.09
N VAL A 176 -23.37 5.18 14.27
CA VAL A 176 -23.93 4.05 13.50
C VAL A 176 -25.42 3.91 13.71
N GLU A 177 -25.91 4.03 14.94
CA GLU A 177 -27.35 3.99 15.29
C GLU A 177 -28.15 5.05 14.53
N ARG A 178 -27.60 6.27 14.35
CA ARG A 178 -28.26 7.31 13.55
C ARG A 178 -28.42 6.94 12.07
N PHE A 179 -27.47 6.20 11.49
CA PHE A 179 -27.63 5.66 10.13
C PHE A 179 -28.76 4.63 10.06
N GLY A 180 -28.92 3.79 11.09
CA GLY A 180 -30.05 2.87 11.20
C GLY A 180 -31.38 3.61 11.17
N GLY A 181 -31.56 4.64 12.02
CA GLY A 181 -32.76 5.49 12.03
C GLY A 181 -33.01 6.22 10.73
N GLN A 182 -31.96 6.71 10.06
CA GLN A 182 -32.08 7.35 8.73
C GLN A 182 -32.53 6.35 7.65
N ALA A 183 -31.99 5.13 7.66
CA ALA A 183 -32.36 4.06 6.73
C ALA A 183 -33.82 3.64 6.92
N GLU A 184 -34.28 3.48 8.18
CA GLU A 184 -35.65 3.17 8.53
C GLU A 184 -36.62 4.27 8.03
N HIS A 185 -36.28 5.55 8.27
CA HIS A 185 -37.04 6.67 7.78
C HIS A 185 -37.20 6.64 6.24
N LEU A 186 -36.06 6.47 5.53
CA LEU A 186 -36.11 6.39 4.06
C LEU A 186 -36.92 5.19 3.58
N ALA A 187 -36.79 4.01 4.22
CA ALA A 187 -37.60 2.85 3.89
C ALA A 187 -39.08 3.08 4.03
N SER A 188 -39.52 3.89 5.02
CA SER A 188 -40.92 4.19 5.28
C SER A 188 -41.60 4.99 4.16
N VAL A 189 -40.81 5.78 3.41
CA VAL A 189 -41.30 6.65 2.31
C VAL A 189 -40.95 6.14 0.90
N GLU A 190 -40.08 5.13 0.81
CA GLU A 190 -39.63 4.54 -0.46
C GLU A 190 -40.77 3.77 -1.14
N ARG A 191 -40.97 4.02 -2.45
CA ARG A 191 -42.02 3.38 -3.25
C ARG A 191 -41.52 2.12 -3.96
N ASP A 192 -40.25 2.09 -4.36
CA ASP A 192 -39.65 0.91 -4.95
C ASP A 192 -39.49 -0.18 -3.90
N SER A 193 -40.07 -1.34 -4.15
CA SER A 193 -40.08 -2.45 -3.17
C SER A 193 -38.72 -3.06 -2.94
N ILE A 194 -37.84 -3.08 -3.98
CA ILE A 194 -36.47 -3.60 -3.86
C ILE A 194 -35.66 -2.64 -3.00
N ARG A 195 -35.67 -1.35 -3.37
CA ARG A 195 -34.95 -0.32 -2.62
C ARG A 195 -35.43 -0.23 -1.17
N ARG A 196 -36.72 -0.34 -0.93
CA ARG A 196 -37.27 -0.39 0.44
C ARG A 196 -36.69 -1.55 1.24
N SER A 197 -36.60 -2.77 0.67
CA SER A 197 -36.02 -3.92 1.34
C SER A 197 -34.53 -3.73 1.62
N GLU A 198 -33.78 -3.10 0.72
CA GLU A 198 -32.38 -2.75 0.93
C GLU A 198 -32.22 -1.76 2.09
N LEU A 199 -33.04 -0.71 2.15
CA LEU A 199 -32.99 0.27 3.24
C LEU A 199 -33.35 -0.34 4.60
N VAL A 200 -34.33 -1.25 4.64
CA VAL A 200 -34.63 -2.04 5.84
C VAL A 200 -33.39 -2.87 6.26
N ARG A 201 -32.75 -3.54 5.31
CA ARG A 201 -31.54 -4.32 5.59
C ARG A 201 -30.39 -3.46 6.10
N ILE A 202 -30.20 -2.26 5.55
CA ILE A 202 -29.20 -1.29 6.03
C ILE A 202 -29.51 -0.87 7.47
N SER A 203 -30.80 -0.62 7.80
CA SER A 203 -31.20 -0.28 9.17
C SER A 203 -30.86 -1.41 10.13
N GLU A 204 -31.26 -2.66 9.82
CA GLU A 204 -30.94 -3.85 10.63
C GLU A 204 -29.44 -4.03 10.87
N ILE A 205 -28.62 -3.83 9.83
CA ILE A 205 -27.15 -3.91 9.92
C ILE A 205 -26.59 -2.81 10.85
N CYS A 206 -27.10 -1.59 10.75
CA CYS A 206 -26.66 -0.52 11.63
C CYS A 206 -27.03 -0.78 13.09
N ASP A 207 -28.22 -1.30 13.36
CA ASP A 207 -28.65 -1.70 14.72
C ASP A 207 -27.79 -2.85 15.26
N GLU A 208 -27.48 -3.84 14.41
CA GLU A 208 -26.55 -4.94 14.75
C GLU A 208 -25.18 -4.38 15.15
N LEU A 209 -24.59 -3.49 14.33
CA LEU A 209 -23.25 -2.93 14.55
C LEU A 209 -23.19 -1.95 15.73
N ALA A 210 -24.29 -1.27 16.06
CA ALA A 210 -24.37 -0.38 17.22
C ALA A 210 -24.45 -1.18 18.54
N THR A 211 -24.90 -2.44 18.51
CA THR A 211 -25.16 -3.26 19.68
C THR A 211 -24.24 -4.51 19.80
N GLY A 212 -23.59 -4.93 18.73
CA GLY A 212 -22.77 -6.14 18.69
C GLY A 212 -21.66 -6.13 17.64
N ALA A 213 -21.04 -7.30 17.46
CA ALA A 213 -20.11 -7.56 16.39
C ALA A 213 -20.84 -7.92 15.10
N PRO A 214 -20.23 -7.70 13.90
CA PRO A 214 -20.87 -8.06 12.64
C PRO A 214 -21.18 -9.56 12.56
N ALA A 215 -22.38 -9.89 12.09
CA ALA A 215 -22.86 -11.25 11.97
C ALA A 215 -22.93 -11.75 10.52
N SER A 216 -22.69 -10.91 9.51
CA SER A 216 -22.78 -11.24 8.09
C SER A 216 -21.64 -10.62 7.28
N PHE A 217 -21.44 -11.08 6.05
CA PHE A 217 -20.50 -10.46 5.12
C PHE A 217 -20.85 -8.98 4.86
N HIS A 218 -22.13 -8.68 4.66
CA HIS A 218 -22.59 -7.31 4.45
C HIS A 218 -22.30 -6.44 5.69
N SER A 219 -22.62 -6.90 6.90
CA SER A 219 -22.36 -6.11 8.10
C SER A 219 -20.87 -5.94 8.41
N ALA A 220 -20.02 -6.92 8.06
CA ALA A 220 -18.57 -6.77 8.19
C ALA A 220 -17.98 -5.75 7.19
N LEU A 221 -18.45 -5.73 5.94
CA LEU A 221 -18.10 -4.68 4.97
C LEU A 221 -18.58 -3.30 5.43
N GLN A 222 -19.80 -3.22 5.97
CA GLN A 222 -20.37 -1.97 6.51
C GLN A 222 -19.57 -1.46 7.72
N LEU A 223 -19.12 -2.33 8.62
CA LEU A 223 -18.27 -1.94 9.74
C LEU A 223 -16.93 -1.36 9.23
N LEU A 224 -16.31 -2.01 8.25
CA LEU A 224 -15.08 -1.48 7.64
C LEU A 224 -15.30 -0.07 7.08
N GLN A 225 -16.42 0.18 6.38
CA GLN A 225 -16.73 1.52 5.87
C GLN A 225 -16.89 2.52 7.01
N PHE A 226 -17.56 2.18 8.12
CA PHE A 226 -17.66 3.09 9.26
C PHE A 226 -16.31 3.38 9.91
N VAL A 227 -15.44 2.38 10.10
CA VAL A 227 -14.07 2.59 10.61
C VAL A 227 -13.32 3.60 9.73
N ARG A 228 -13.54 3.57 8.41
CA ARG A 228 -12.97 4.55 7.48
C ARG A 228 -13.55 5.94 7.65
N VAL A 229 -14.86 6.05 7.83
CA VAL A 229 -15.52 7.33 8.13
C VAL A 229 -14.93 7.95 9.39
N PHE A 230 -14.60 7.16 10.38
CA PHE A 230 -13.99 7.60 11.64
C PHE A 230 -12.54 8.10 11.52
N GLY A 231 -11.99 8.15 10.32
CA GLY A 231 -10.63 8.63 10.06
C GLY A 231 -9.64 7.55 9.65
N GLY A 232 -10.11 6.31 9.42
CA GLY A 232 -9.29 5.18 8.94
C GLY A 232 -8.84 5.37 7.50
N ARG A 233 -7.90 6.28 7.25
CA ARG A 233 -7.41 6.62 5.91
C ARG A 233 -6.38 5.64 5.38
N GLY A 234 -5.83 4.78 6.23
CA GLY A 234 -4.69 3.91 5.93
C GLY A 234 -5.05 2.56 5.36
N CYS A 235 -4.04 1.72 5.35
CA CYS A 235 -4.05 0.34 4.89
C CYS A 235 -5.16 -0.49 5.57
N ILE A 236 -5.77 -1.37 4.79
CA ILE A 236 -6.82 -2.29 5.25
C ILE A 236 -6.20 -3.63 5.70
N GLY A 237 -4.98 -3.91 5.26
CA GLY A 237 -4.26 -5.12 5.61
C GLY A 237 -4.78 -6.36 4.88
N ARG A 238 -4.68 -7.54 5.50
CA ARG A 238 -4.99 -8.85 4.92
C ARG A 238 -6.50 -9.10 4.82
N PHE A 239 -7.16 -8.30 3.99
CA PHE A 239 -8.60 -8.22 3.85
C PHE A 239 -9.25 -9.58 3.61
N ASP A 240 -8.75 -10.35 2.64
CA ASP A 240 -9.29 -11.66 2.27
C ASP A 240 -9.17 -12.70 3.39
N GLN A 241 -8.30 -12.49 4.39
CA GLN A 241 -8.13 -13.44 5.50
C GLN A 241 -9.16 -13.22 6.62
N TRP A 242 -9.32 -11.98 7.07
CA TRP A 242 -10.24 -11.70 8.18
C TRP A 242 -11.68 -11.49 7.72
N MET A 243 -11.92 -11.24 6.43
CA MET A 243 -13.27 -11.11 5.85
C MET A 243 -13.83 -12.45 5.34
N PHE A 244 -12.97 -13.39 4.90
CA PHE A 244 -13.41 -14.66 4.32
C PHE A 244 -14.32 -15.50 5.22
N PRO A 245 -14.14 -15.58 6.55
CA PRO A 245 -15.06 -16.34 7.41
C PRO A 245 -16.52 -15.86 7.33
N PHE A 246 -16.75 -14.56 7.16
CA PHE A 246 -18.11 -13.99 7.00
C PHE A 246 -18.69 -14.36 5.64
N TYR A 247 -17.91 -14.17 4.57
CA TYR A 247 -18.30 -14.56 3.21
C TYR A 247 -18.66 -16.04 3.12
N ARG A 248 -17.74 -16.91 3.55
CA ARG A 248 -17.93 -18.38 3.51
C ARG A 248 -19.19 -18.81 4.24
N ARG A 249 -19.40 -18.29 5.45
CA ARG A 249 -20.60 -18.62 6.24
C ARG A 249 -21.88 -18.24 5.51
N ASP A 250 -21.96 -17.03 4.95
CA ASP A 250 -23.18 -16.57 4.30
C ASP A 250 -23.46 -17.32 2.99
N ILE A 251 -22.43 -17.72 2.25
CA ILE A 251 -22.56 -18.61 1.07
C ILE A 251 -23.02 -20.02 1.50
N GLU A 252 -22.40 -20.63 2.51
CA GLU A 252 -22.78 -21.95 3.01
C GLU A 252 -24.22 -21.99 3.54
N GLN A 253 -24.65 -20.92 4.20
CA GLN A 253 -26.02 -20.76 4.71
C GLN A 253 -27.02 -20.28 3.66
N LYS A 254 -26.56 -19.98 2.44
CA LYS A 254 -27.38 -19.45 1.33
C LYS A 254 -28.06 -18.12 1.66
N HIS A 255 -27.45 -17.31 2.51
CA HIS A 255 -27.87 -15.95 2.78
C HIS A 255 -27.48 -15.00 1.65
N LEU A 256 -26.37 -15.30 0.96
CA LEU A 256 -25.91 -14.62 -0.25
C LEU A 256 -25.51 -15.65 -1.31
N ASP A 257 -25.62 -15.29 -2.57
CA ASP A 257 -24.89 -15.91 -3.67
C ASP A 257 -23.60 -15.13 -3.98
N ARG A 258 -22.77 -15.68 -4.89
CA ARG A 258 -21.50 -15.07 -5.25
C ARG A 258 -21.68 -13.71 -5.93
N GLU A 259 -22.68 -13.57 -6.77
CA GLU A 259 -22.98 -12.36 -7.52
C GLU A 259 -23.41 -11.22 -6.58
N GLN A 260 -24.24 -11.51 -5.60
CA GLN A 260 -24.64 -10.56 -4.56
C GLN A 260 -23.43 -10.14 -3.69
N ALA A 261 -22.60 -11.09 -3.31
CA ALA A 261 -21.38 -10.81 -2.55
C ALA A 261 -20.40 -9.95 -3.37
N GLN A 262 -20.28 -10.20 -4.68
CA GLN A 262 -19.47 -9.41 -5.59
C GLN A 262 -19.99 -7.96 -5.69
N GLU A 263 -21.32 -7.77 -5.81
CA GLU A 263 -21.93 -6.44 -5.84
C GLU A 263 -21.64 -5.66 -4.54
N LEU A 264 -21.78 -6.29 -3.38
CA LEU A 264 -21.43 -5.67 -2.09
C LEU A 264 -19.96 -5.25 -2.02
N LEU A 265 -19.05 -6.11 -2.47
CA LEU A 265 -17.62 -5.83 -2.52
C LEU A 265 -17.32 -4.66 -3.46
N GLU A 266 -17.93 -4.63 -4.63
CA GLU A 266 -17.79 -3.54 -5.61
C GLU A 266 -18.37 -2.22 -5.07
N CYS A 267 -19.51 -2.25 -4.35
CA CYS A 267 -20.02 -1.09 -3.63
C CYS A 267 -19.01 -0.54 -2.63
N LEU A 268 -18.35 -1.42 -1.84
CA LEU A 268 -17.29 -1.00 -0.94
C LEU A 268 -16.13 -0.37 -1.71
N PHE A 269 -15.68 -0.97 -2.82
CA PHE A 269 -14.55 -0.44 -3.60
C PHE A 269 -14.87 0.94 -4.18
N VAL A 270 -16.08 1.19 -4.65
CA VAL A 270 -16.51 2.55 -5.03
C VAL A 270 -16.43 3.49 -3.84
N LYS A 271 -16.91 3.07 -2.65
CA LYS A 271 -16.83 3.88 -1.42
C LYS A 271 -15.40 4.21 -1.00
N LEU A 272 -14.46 3.30 -1.23
CA LEU A 272 -13.04 3.53 -0.93
C LEU A 272 -12.45 4.70 -1.75
N ASN A 273 -13.08 5.12 -2.83
CA ASN A 273 -12.69 6.25 -3.66
C ASN A 273 -13.44 7.56 -3.34
N HIS A 274 -14.38 7.54 -2.39
CA HIS A 274 -15.08 8.76 -1.99
C HIS A 274 -14.24 9.58 -1.01
N PHE A 275 -13.77 10.75 -1.44
CA PHE A 275 -13.05 11.73 -0.63
C PHE A 275 -13.78 13.06 -0.68
N PRO A 276 -13.87 13.79 0.45
CA PRO A 276 -14.43 15.13 0.46
C PRO A 276 -13.59 16.12 -0.36
N GLU A 277 -12.28 15.89 -0.39
CA GLU A 277 -11.32 16.70 -1.11
C GLU A 277 -10.48 15.77 -2.02
N ALA A 278 -10.87 15.67 -3.27
CA ALA A 278 -10.11 14.94 -4.28
C ALA A 278 -8.84 15.71 -4.69
N ARG A 279 -7.95 15.98 -3.75
CA ARG A 279 -6.60 16.44 -4.04
C ARG A 279 -5.67 15.24 -4.01
N LEU A 280 -5.54 14.58 -5.14
CA LEU A 280 -4.60 13.50 -5.41
C LEU A 280 -3.12 13.87 -5.14
N ALA A 281 -2.84 15.14 -4.87
CA ALA A 281 -1.51 15.65 -4.55
C ALA A 281 -1.07 15.40 -3.10
N ASP A 282 -1.99 15.09 -2.21
CA ASP A 282 -1.74 15.05 -0.75
C ASP A 282 -1.79 13.63 -0.21
N ASN A 283 -0.94 12.70 -0.63
CA ASN A 283 -0.59 11.42 0.06
C ASN A 283 -1.74 10.61 0.73
N ASP A 284 -3.01 10.94 0.51
CA ASP A 284 -4.17 10.33 1.16
C ASP A 284 -4.65 9.02 0.52
N THR A 285 -3.89 8.48 -0.43
CA THR A 285 -4.24 7.30 -1.21
C THR A 285 -3.53 6.05 -0.70
N LEU A 286 -3.74 5.70 0.58
CA LEU A 286 -3.02 4.60 1.24
C LEU A 286 -3.91 3.40 1.54
N ARG A 287 -5.01 3.17 0.76
CA ARG A 287 -5.98 2.10 1.03
C ARG A 287 -5.56 0.77 0.42
N ASN A 288 -4.46 0.26 0.93
CA ASN A 288 -3.91 -1.00 0.47
C ASN A 288 -4.71 -2.18 1.01
N ILE A 289 -5.04 -3.12 0.14
CA ILE A 289 -5.55 -4.45 0.51
C ILE A 289 -4.45 -5.46 0.18
N SER A 290 -4.01 -6.22 1.18
CA SER A 290 -3.08 -7.33 0.99
C SER A 290 -3.85 -8.64 0.87
N LEU A 291 -3.60 -9.40 -0.17
CA LEU A 291 -4.33 -10.64 -0.52
C LEU A 291 -3.40 -11.85 -0.60
N ALA A 292 -3.94 -13.04 -0.44
CA ALA A 292 -3.25 -14.32 -0.60
C ALA A 292 -2.00 -14.49 0.29
N GLY A 293 -0.89 -14.99 -0.24
CA GLY A 293 0.34 -15.29 0.49
C GLY A 293 0.22 -16.55 1.33
N GLN A 294 0.86 -16.56 2.49
CA GLN A 294 0.91 -17.73 3.36
C GLN A 294 0.00 -17.58 4.59
N THR A 295 -0.55 -18.69 5.05
CA THR A 295 -1.06 -18.86 6.41
C THR A 295 0.10 -18.88 7.40
N THR A 296 -0.15 -18.75 8.70
CA THR A 296 0.92 -18.80 9.74
C THR A 296 1.70 -20.11 9.71
N ASP A 297 1.06 -21.22 9.35
CA ASP A 297 1.68 -22.55 9.20
C ASP A 297 2.30 -22.80 7.81
N GLY A 298 2.28 -21.81 6.92
CA GLY A 298 3.00 -21.82 5.63
C GLY A 298 2.22 -22.42 4.46
N ARG A 299 0.92 -22.67 4.59
CA ARG A 299 0.07 -23.12 3.49
C ARG A 299 -0.43 -21.94 2.65
N ASP A 300 -0.95 -22.23 1.46
CA ASP A 300 -1.60 -21.23 0.63
C ASP A 300 -2.80 -20.59 1.35
N ALA A 301 -2.82 -19.26 1.37
CA ALA A 301 -3.87 -18.46 2.00
C ALA A 301 -4.82 -17.82 0.96
N SER A 302 -4.64 -18.09 -0.34
CA SER A 302 -5.58 -17.62 -1.36
C SER A 302 -6.96 -18.26 -1.18
N ASN A 303 -8.00 -17.49 -1.39
CA ASN A 303 -9.38 -17.93 -1.24
C ASN A 303 -10.27 -17.22 -2.27
N GLU A 304 -11.56 -17.48 -2.28
CA GLU A 304 -12.47 -16.92 -3.27
C GLU A 304 -12.51 -15.38 -3.23
N LEU A 305 -12.45 -14.75 -2.05
CA LEU A 305 -12.38 -13.29 -1.94
C LEU A 305 -11.10 -12.71 -2.55
N THR A 306 -9.99 -13.45 -2.55
CA THR A 306 -8.76 -13.03 -3.24
C THR A 306 -9.05 -12.75 -4.70
N TYR A 307 -9.69 -13.68 -5.40
CA TYR A 307 -10.04 -13.55 -6.80
C TYR A 307 -11.13 -12.50 -7.05
N MET A 308 -12.13 -12.43 -6.17
CA MET A 308 -13.20 -11.43 -6.23
C MET A 308 -12.66 -9.99 -6.11
N CYS A 309 -11.66 -9.75 -5.26
CA CYS A 309 -10.99 -8.45 -5.15
C CYS A 309 -10.22 -8.07 -6.43
N ILE A 310 -9.50 -9.03 -7.03
CA ILE A 310 -8.79 -8.82 -8.29
C ILE A 310 -9.80 -8.52 -9.42
N GLU A 311 -10.89 -9.27 -9.48
CA GLU A 311 -12.00 -9.07 -10.42
C GLU A 311 -12.61 -7.66 -10.27
N ALA A 312 -12.96 -7.25 -9.03
CA ALA A 312 -13.52 -5.94 -8.76
C ALA A 312 -12.58 -4.80 -9.20
N SER A 313 -11.29 -4.91 -8.95
CA SER A 313 -10.30 -3.92 -9.39
C SER A 313 -10.23 -3.80 -10.91
N GLY A 314 -10.14 -4.94 -11.62
CA GLY A 314 -10.13 -4.97 -13.08
C GLY A 314 -11.44 -4.53 -13.75
N LYS A 315 -12.56 -4.66 -13.05
CA LYS A 315 -13.89 -4.26 -13.51
C LYS A 315 -14.17 -2.77 -13.28
N LEU A 316 -13.81 -2.28 -12.11
CA LEU A 316 -14.12 -0.91 -11.70
C LEU A 316 -13.15 0.12 -12.30
N MET A 317 -11.89 -0.24 -12.48
CA MET A 317 -10.84 0.67 -12.96
C MET A 317 -10.82 1.99 -12.16
N LEU A 318 -10.78 1.86 -10.83
CA LEU A 318 -10.66 2.95 -9.88
C LEU A 318 -9.28 2.90 -9.21
N PRO A 319 -8.70 4.03 -8.77
CA PRO A 319 -7.37 4.06 -8.17
C PRO A 319 -7.27 3.37 -6.80
N GLU A 320 -8.38 3.23 -6.09
CA GLU A 320 -8.45 2.55 -4.79
C GLU A 320 -9.50 1.43 -4.78
N PRO A 321 -9.31 0.38 -3.98
CA PRO A 321 -8.12 0.09 -3.18
C PRO A 321 -6.95 -0.35 -4.06
N LYS A 322 -5.71 -0.11 -3.59
CA LYS A 322 -4.55 -0.75 -4.18
C LYS A 322 -4.56 -2.23 -3.83
N ILE A 323 -4.43 -3.08 -4.83
CA ILE A 323 -4.49 -4.53 -4.68
C ILE A 323 -3.07 -5.10 -4.66
N ASN A 324 -2.63 -5.56 -3.49
CA ASN A 324 -1.32 -6.12 -3.27
C ASN A 324 -1.43 -7.62 -3.07
N VAL A 325 -1.09 -8.38 -4.11
CA VAL A 325 -1.22 -9.85 -4.10
C VAL A 325 0.11 -10.46 -3.72
N ARG A 326 0.11 -11.28 -2.68
CA ARG A 326 1.28 -11.96 -2.15
C ARG A 326 1.43 -13.36 -2.74
N PHE A 327 2.65 -13.71 -3.08
CA PHE A 327 3.01 -14.98 -3.71
C PHE A 327 4.15 -15.66 -2.99
N PHE A 328 4.11 -16.98 -2.97
CA PHE A 328 5.18 -17.87 -2.53
C PHE A 328 5.25 -19.08 -3.47
N PRO A 329 6.24 -19.99 -3.36
CA PRO A 329 6.44 -21.06 -4.35
C PRO A 329 5.23 -21.95 -4.61
N ASP A 330 4.40 -22.21 -3.60
CA ASP A 330 3.21 -23.06 -3.71
C ASP A 330 1.92 -22.28 -4.04
N SER A 331 2.02 -20.99 -4.34
CA SER A 331 0.86 -20.22 -4.81
C SER A 331 0.28 -20.79 -6.09
N PRO A 332 -1.07 -20.84 -6.23
CA PRO A 332 -1.70 -21.33 -7.44
C PRO A 332 -1.27 -20.55 -8.68
N SER A 333 -0.90 -21.24 -9.76
CA SER A 333 -0.56 -20.59 -11.05
C SER A 333 -1.69 -19.73 -11.60
N GLU A 334 -2.94 -20.10 -11.28
CA GLU A 334 -4.12 -19.33 -11.66
C GLU A 334 -4.16 -17.96 -10.98
N LEU A 335 -3.59 -17.80 -9.79
CA LEU A 335 -3.48 -16.51 -9.11
C LEU A 335 -2.60 -15.55 -9.92
N VAL A 336 -1.45 -16.01 -10.45
CA VAL A 336 -0.59 -15.20 -11.33
C VAL A 336 -1.33 -14.81 -12.60
N ARG A 337 -2.10 -15.76 -13.19
CA ARG A 337 -2.89 -15.52 -14.40
C ARG A 337 -4.01 -14.50 -14.15
N ALA A 338 -4.68 -14.58 -13.00
CA ALA A 338 -5.73 -13.62 -12.61
C ALA A 338 -5.15 -12.19 -12.50
N CYS A 339 -4.01 -12.04 -11.84
CA CYS A 339 -3.29 -10.77 -11.80
C CYS A 339 -2.87 -10.30 -13.20
N GLY A 340 -2.33 -11.21 -14.02
CA GLY A 340 -1.95 -10.92 -15.40
C GLY A 340 -3.13 -10.41 -16.25
N ARG A 341 -4.32 -11.01 -16.14
CA ARG A 341 -5.53 -10.55 -16.84
C ARG A 341 -5.95 -9.14 -16.41
N ALA A 342 -5.97 -8.88 -15.12
CA ALA A 342 -6.33 -7.56 -14.60
C ALA A 342 -5.32 -6.49 -15.06
N LEU A 343 -4.02 -6.76 -14.97
CA LEU A 343 -2.95 -5.86 -15.46
C LEU A 343 -3.03 -5.65 -16.97
N ALA A 344 -3.26 -6.71 -17.76
CA ALA A 344 -3.40 -6.62 -19.22
C ALA A 344 -4.57 -5.72 -19.64
N LYS A 345 -5.62 -5.61 -18.81
CA LYS A 345 -6.73 -4.67 -18.99
C LYS A 345 -6.38 -3.24 -18.57
N GLY A 346 -5.27 -3.02 -17.90
CA GLY A 346 -4.85 -1.70 -17.40
C GLY A 346 -5.22 -1.43 -15.93
N ALA A 347 -5.56 -2.47 -15.14
CA ALA A 347 -5.78 -2.33 -13.70
C ALA A 347 -4.45 -2.12 -12.96
N ASN A 348 -3.78 -1.01 -13.24
CA ASN A 348 -2.47 -0.64 -12.70
C ASN A 348 -2.50 -0.25 -11.20
N THR A 349 -3.57 -0.61 -10.49
CA THR A 349 -3.66 -0.59 -9.03
C THR A 349 -3.04 -1.83 -8.38
N LEU A 350 -2.80 -2.88 -9.18
CA LEU A 350 -2.30 -4.16 -8.71
C LEU A 350 -0.77 -4.17 -8.61
N ALA A 351 -0.24 -4.67 -7.49
CA ALA A 351 1.17 -4.97 -7.28
C ALA A 351 1.34 -6.40 -6.80
N MET A 352 2.47 -7.04 -7.19
CA MET A 352 2.81 -8.41 -6.82
C MET A 352 3.90 -8.41 -5.75
N PHE A 353 3.67 -9.11 -4.65
CA PHE A 353 4.59 -9.23 -3.53
C PHE A 353 5.18 -10.62 -3.48
N ASN A 354 6.50 -10.71 -3.31
CA ASN A 354 7.24 -11.96 -3.25
C ASN A 354 7.57 -12.32 -1.80
N ASP A 355 6.85 -13.27 -1.23
CA ASP A 355 7.04 -13.76 0.14
C ASP A 355 8.43 -14.38 0.36
N GLU A 356 9.09 -14.90 -0.72
CA GLU A 356 10.45 -15.43 -0.66
C GLU A 356 11.53 -14.34 -0.42
N VAL A 357 11.15 -13.07 -0.57
CA VAL A 357 11.98 -11.91 -0.23
C VAL A 357 11.46 -11.24 1.05
N ALA A 358 10.15 -10.99 1.13
CA ALA A 358 9.56 -10.24 2.22
C ALA A 358 9.59 -10.99 3.56
N VAL A 359 9.22 -12.27 3.60
CA VAL A 359 9.16 -13.04 4.85
C VAL A 359 10.56 -13.22 5.49
N PRO A 360 11.59 -13.66 4.75
CA PRO A 360 12.94 -13.74 5.31
C PRO A 360 13.48 -12.41 5.82
N SER A 361 13.15 -11.30 5.15
CA SER A 361 13.61 -9.97 5.56
C SER A 361 13.02 -9.55 6.91
N LEU A 362 11.74 -9.87 7.18
CA LEU A 362 11.09 -9.62 8.46
C LEU A 362 11.61 -10.54 9.57
N VAL A 363 11.89 -11.82 9.26
CA VAL A 363 12.52 -12.75 10.20
C VAL A 363 13.89 -12.22 10.64
N LYS A 364 14.66 -11.61 9.73
CA LYS A 364 15.93 -10.97 10.04
C LYS A 364 15.80 -9.80 11.04
N LEU A 365 14.65 -9.12 11.08
CA LEU A 365 14.34 -8.14 12.13
C LEU A 365 14.00 -8.77 13.49
N GLY A 366 13.94 -10.11 13.59
CA GLY A 366 13.59 -10.82 14.81
C GLY A 366 12.08 -11.05 14.98
N ILE A 367 11.26 -10.87 13.92
CA ILE A 367 9.86 -11.28 13.90
C ILE A 367 9.84 -12.80 13.70
N SER A 368 9.01 -13.53 14.45
CA SER A 368 8.92 -15.00 14.28
C SER A 368 8.42 -15.34 12.87
N LEU A 369 8.81 -16.51 12.34
CA LEU A 369 8.40 -16.93 11.00
C LEU A 369 6.87 -16.98 10.86
N GLU A 370 6.18 -17.45 11.87
CA GLU A 370 4.71 -17.53 11.92
C GLU A 370 4.08 -16.15 11.80
N GLU A 371 4.59 -15.17 12.55
CA GLU A 371 4.09 -13.80 12.48
C GLU A 371 4.52 -13.08 11.20
N ALA A 372 5.78 -13.28 10.77
CA ALA A 372 6.28 -12.70 9.52
C ALA A 372 5.43 -13.11 8.30
N ARG A 373 4.93 -14.35 8.25
CA ARG A 373 3.97 -14.80 7.24
C ARG A 373 2.65 -14.01 7.26
N GLY A 374 2.32 -13.40 8.40
CA GLY A 374 1.14 -12.57 8.59
C GLY A 374 1.31 -11.11 8.15
N TYR A 375 2.44 -10.71 7.58
CA TYR A 375 2.66 -9.32 7.16
C TYR A 375 1.60 -8.83 6.17
N CYS A 376 1.35 -7.55 6.19
CA CYS A 376 0.72 -6.82 5.10
C CYS A 376 1.68 -5.73 4.61
N ASN A 377 1.32 -5.08 3.56
CA ASN A 377 2.02 -3.90 3.12
C ASN A 377 1.19 -2.66 3.41
N ASP A 378 1.89 -1.57 3.56
CA ASP A 378 1.31 -0.26 3.79
C ASP A 378 1.83 0.74 2.74
N GLY A 379 1.19 1.88 2.65
CA GLY A 379 1.64 3.03 1.87
C GLY A 379 2.14 2.66 0.47
N CYS A 380 3.44 2.87 0.29
CA CYS A 380 4.09 2.70 -0.99
C CYS A 380 4.68 1.31 -1.26
N SER A 381 4.60 0.39 -0.35
CA SER A 381 5.02 -1.03 -0.36
C SER A 381 5.84 -1.40 0.88
N GLU A 382 5.76 -0.60 1.92
CA GLU A 382 6.37 -0.89 3.21
C GLU A 382 5.84 -2.19 3.78
N LEU A 383 6.74 -3.03 4.30
CA LEU A 383 6.37 -4.27 4.97
C LEU A 383 6.02 -3.97 6.43
N ILE A 384 4.82 -4.35 6.87
CA ILE A 384 4.32 -4.02 8.20
C ILE A 384 3.49 -5.16 8.81
N MET A 385 3.40 -5.16 10.13
CA MET A 385 2.56 -6.10 10.89
C MET A 385 1.19 -5.47 11.17
N GLY A 386 0.18 -5.80 10.36
CA GLY A 386 -1.15 -5.20 10.41
C GLY A 386 -1.82 -5.35 11.78
N GLY A 387 -2.25 -4.24 12.36
CA GLY A 387 -2.86 -4.20 13.68
C GLY A 387 -1.92 -4.50 14.85
N LYS A 388 -0.60 -4.65 14.61
CA LYS A 388 0.39 -5.01 15.62
C LYS A 388 1.57 -4.07 15.67
N GLY A 389 1.70 -3.17 14.70
CA GLY A 389 2.89 -2.38 14.52
C GLY A 389 2.62 -0.91 14.26
N THR A 390 3.69 -0.15 14.45
CA THR A 390 3.82 1.25 14.03
C THR A 390 4.99 1.40 13.08
N ILE A 391 5.01 2.46 12.30
CA ILE A 391 6.02 2.74 11.30
C ILE A 391 6.52 4.18 11.41
N LYS A 392 7.79 4.38 11.15
CA LYS A 392 8.41 5.67 10.81
C LYS A 392 9.38 5.43 9.68
N PHE A 393 9.71 6.44 8.93
CA PHE A 393 10.72 6.31 7.90
C PHE A 393 11.56 7.57 7.75
N LYS A 394 12.78 7.37 7.31
CA LYS A 394 13.71 8.41 6.88
C LYS A 394 14.26 8.04 5.51
N VAL A 395 14.09 8.95 4.56
CA VAL A 395 14.56 8.76 3.19
C VAL A 395 15.91 9.41 3.00
N HIS A 396 16.81 8.69 2.37
CA HIS A 396 18.15 9.10 1.98
C HIS A 396 18.27 8.98 0.46
N ASP A 397 19.00 9.88 -0.16
CA ASP A 397 19.24 9.88 -1.60
C ASP A 397 20.69 9.49 -1.89
N ALA A 398 20.89 8.44 -2.67
CA ALA A 398 22.20 7.93 -3.04
C ALA A 398 22.95 8.86 -4.02
N LEU A 399 22.23 9.48 -4.96
CA LEU A 399 22.82 10.29 -6.00
C LEU A 399 23.46 11.62 -5.51
N PRO A 400 22.83 12.40 -4.61
CA PRO A 400 23.49 13.57 -4.01
C PRO A 400 24.81 13.25 -3.33
N VAL A 401 24.91 12.09 -2.67
CA VAL A 401 26.19 11.64 -2.05
C VAL A 401 27.30 11.51 -3.08
N LEU A 402 26.97 10.96 -4.27
CA LEU A 402 27.92 10.86 -5.37
C LEU A 402 28.25 12.25 -5.96
N ASN A 403 27.26 13.13 -6.13
CA ASN A 403 27.49 14.48 -6.62
C ASN A 403 28.44 15.26 -5.70
N ASP A 404 28.21 15.20 -4.39
CA ASP A 404 29.08 15.85 -3.39
C ASP A 404 30.51 15.31 -3.46
N LEU A 405 30.67 14.00 -3.66
CA LEU A 405 31.98 13.38 -3.85
C LEU A 405 32.70 13.94 -5.08
N VAL A 406 31.99 14.10 -6.22
CA VAL A 406 32.57 14.65 -7.45
C VAL A 406 32.95 16.12 -7.27
N PHE A 407 32.10 16.94 -6.64
CA PHE A 407 32.40 18.36 -6.39
C PHE A 407 33.54 18.55 -5.40
N ASP A 408 33.71 17.65 -4.42
CA ASP A 408 34.81 17.68 -3.44
C ASP A 408 36.14 17.09 -4.01
N SER A 409 36.13 16.51 -5.19
CA SER A 409 37.29 15.83 -5.81
C SER A 409 38.51 16.76 -6.07
N GLU A 410 38.30 18.09 -6.03
CA GLU A 410 39.39 19.08 -6.10
C GLU A 410 40.31 18.98 -4.88
N SER A 411 39.73 18.75 -3.71
CA SER A 411 40.46 18.64 -2.43
C SER A 411 40.97 17.21 -2.15
N ARG A 412 40.42 16.20 -2.86
CA ARG A 412 40.75 14.77 -2.70
C ARG A 412 41.22 14.19 -4.02
N ARG A 413 42.40 13.56 -4.01
CA ARG A 413 42.94 12.87 -5.20
C ARG A 413 42.77 11.36 -5.00
N TYR A 414 41.87 10.77 -5.78
CA TYR A 414 41.72 9.31 -5.81
C TYR A 414 42.66 8.73 -6.84
N SER A 415 43.45 7.69 -6.40
CA SER A 415 44.35 6.97 -7.26
C SER A 415 43.74 5.71 -7.87
N THR A 416 42.71 5.18 -7.21
CA THR A 416 42.00 3.97 -7.60
C THR A 416 40.47 4.16 -7.45
N PHE A 417 39.72 3.36 -8.17
CA PHE A 417 38.25 3.34 -8.02
C PHE A 417 37.82 2.85 -6.62
N ASP A 418 38.61 1.95 -6.02
CA ASP A 418 38.32 1.44 -4.66
C ASP A 418 38.35 2.59 -3.63
N GLU A 419 39.27 3.55 -3.77
CA GLU A 419 39.29 4.76 -2.91
C GLU A 419 38.01 5.62 -3.09
N VAL A 420 37.47 5.68 -4.30
CA VAL A 420 36.21 6.36 -4.58
C VAL A 420 35.06 5.66 -3.89
N MET A 421 34.99 4.33 -3.98
CA MET A 421 33.94 3.52 -3.33
C MET A 421 34.02 3.61 -1.80
N GLU A 422 35.20 3.59 -1.22
CA GLU A 422 35.39 3.77 0.22
C GLU A 422 34.90 5.14 0.72
N ASP A 423 35.22 6.24 0.01
CA ASP A 423 34.72 7.57 0.37
C ASP A 423 33.21 7.69 0.16
N TYR A 424 32.68 7.12 -0.94
CA TYR A 424 31.25 7.07 -1.18
C TYR A 424 30.49 6.34 -0.04
N LYS A 425 30.94 5.16 0.35
CA LYS A 425 30.40 4.38 1.47
C LYS A 425 30.49 5.15 2.80
N SER A 426 31.62 5.80 3.06
CA SER A 426 31.80 6.61 4.26
C SER A 426 30.78 7.75 4.36
N ARG A 427 30.54 8.44 3.24
CA ARG A 427 29.52 9.50 3.14
C ARG A 427 28.11 8.94 3.30
N LEU A 428 27.82 7.81 2.66
CA LEU A 428 26.53 7.12 2.78
C LEU A 428 26.27 6.67 4.23
N ALA A 429 27.28 6.15 4.92
CA ALA A 429 27.17 5.75 6.32
C ALA A 429 26.82 6.92 7.27
N ALA A 430 27.27 8.15 6.94
CA ALA A 430 26.94 9.34 7.71
C ALA A 430 25.44 9.71 7.62
N LEU A 431 24.73 9.30 6.58
CA LEU A 431 23.29 9.52 6.42
C LEU A 431 22.45 8.52 7.23
N MET A 432 22.99 7.33 7.51
CA MET A 432 22.26 6.28 8.22
C MET A 432 21.91 6.74 9.63
N PRO A 433 20.71 6.44 10.13
CA PRO A 433 20.27 6.91 11.45
C PRO A 433 21.11 6.29 12.57
N ALA A 434 21.63 7.14 13.46
CA ALA A 434 22.50 6.71 14.58
C ALA A 434 21.71 6.16 15.77
N GLU A 435 20.49 6.69 16.02
CA GLU A 435 19.67 6.31 17.17
C GLU A 435 18.19 6.19 16.78
N LEU A 436 17.52 5.24 17.43
CA LEU A 436 16.04 5.16 17.43
C LEU A 436 15.51 6.06 18.52
N GLY A 437 14.78 7.10 18.14
CA GLY A 437 13.94 7.82 19.06
C GLY A 437 12.84 6.91 19.67
N PRO A 438 12.20 7.36 20.75
CA PRO A 438 11.09 6.61 21.34
C PRO A 438 9.99 6.33 20.30
N ALA A 439 9.24 5.24 20.52
CA ALA A 439 8.05 4.96 19.73
C ALA A 439 7.10 6.17 19.80
N ARG A 440 6.57 6.60 18.66
CA ARG A 440 5.61 7.70 18.61
C ARG A 440 4.26 7.19 19.13
N PRO A 441 3.64 7.82 20.14
CA PRO A 441 2.34 7.39 20.63
C PRO A 441 1.27 7.62 19.56
N ILE A 442 0.31 6.71 19.48
CA ILE A 442 -0.93 6.91 18.71
C ILE A 442 -1.90 7.64 19.64
N THR A 443 -1.99 8.95 19.52
CA THR A 443 -2.81 9.76 20.45
C THR A 443 -4.25 9.92 20.01
N PHE A 444 -4.66 9.32 18.86
CA PHE A 444 -6.06 9.16 18.49
C PHE A 444 -6.64 7.87 19.12
N PRO A 445 -7.45 7.96 20.19
CA PRO A 445 -7.78 6.81 21.03
C PRO A 445 -8.55 5.71 20.31
N PHE A 446 -9.40 6.06 19.34
CA PHE A 446 -10.16 5.10 18.54
C PHE A 446 -9.25 4.12 17.82
N PHE A 447 -8.18 4.61 17.16
CA PHE A 447 -7.24 3.74 16.44
C PHE A 447 -6.19 3.11 17.34
N ALA A 448 -5.72 3.83 18.36
CA ALA A 448 -4.77 3.28 19.34
C ALA A 448 -5.30 1.97 19.95
N ALA A 449 -6.58 1.93 20.33
CA ALA A 449 -7.20 0.75 20.93
C ALA A 449 -7.29 -0.45 19.95
N SER A 450 -7.24 -0.22 18.65
CA SER A 450 -7.29 -1.28 17.64
C SER A 450 -5.93 -1.96 17.40
N ILE A 451 -4.83 -1.36 17.87
CA ILE A 451 -3.49 -1.94 17.78
C ILE A 451 -3.32 -2.95 18.91
N GLU A 452 -2.91 -4.17 18.56
CA GLU A 452 -2.65 -5.25 19.50
C GLU A 452 -1.68 -4.81 20.60
N ASP A 453 -1.93 -5.24 21.83
CA ASP A 453 -1.24 -4.88 23.06
C ASP A 453 -1.57 -3.47 23.60
N CYS A 454 -1.96 -2.48 22.77
CA CYS A 454 -2.26 -1.12 23.29
C CYS A 454 -3.44 -1.13 24.25
N LEU A 455 -4.52 -1.86 23.95
CA LEU A 455 -5.66 -1.96 24.84
C LEU A 455 -5.36 -2.86 26.06
N GLU A 456 -4.64 -3.96 25.85
CA GLU A 456 -4.21 -4.90 26.90
C GLU A 456 -3.27 -4.25 27.89
N GLU A 457 -2.31 -3.45 27.44
CA GLU A 457 -1.34 -2.73 28.31
C GLU A 457 -1.86 -1.35 28.77
N ALA A 458 -3.06 -0.96 28.34
CA ALA A 458 -3.66 0.34 28.58
C ALA A 458 -2.72 1.51 28.21
N SER A 459 -2.01 1.40 27.08
CA SER A 459 -1.01 2.36 26.66
C SER A 459 -1.02 2.60 25.14
N PRO A 460 -1.04 3.85 24.66
CA PRO A 460 -1.00 4.18 23.23
C PRO A 460 0.38 3.94 22.59
N THR A 461 1.37 3.50 23.35
CA THR A 461 2.74 3.21 22.90
C THR A 461 3.09 1.73 22.96
N ALA A 462 2.15 0.87 23.34
CA ALA A 462 2.42 -0.56 23.57
C ALA A 462 2.37 -1.42 22.30
N ALA A 463 2.33 -0.83 21.09
CA ALA A 463 2.39 -1.60 19.85
C ALA A 463 3.60 -2.56 19.83
N ARG A 464 3.33 -3.84 19.53
CA ARG A 464 4.34 -4.93 19.62
C ARG A 464 5.53 -4.69 18.72
N TYR A 465 5.31 -4.17 17.53
CA TYR A 465 6.35 -3.93 16.54
C TYR A 465 6.43 -2.46 16.15
N ALA A 466 7.65 -1.95 16.02
CA ALA A 466 7.90 -0.67 15.38
C ALA A 466 8.97 -0.89 14.29
N ILE A 467 8.53 -0.99 13.05
CA ILE A 467 9.39 -1.18 11.88
C ILE A 467 9.70 0.20 11.30
N ASN A 468 10.89 0.74 11.62
CA ASN A 468 11.26 2.08 11.18
C ASN A 468 12.11 2.02 9.92
N GLY A 469 11.59 2.54 8.80
CA GLY A 469 12.29 2.54 7.52
C GLY A 469 13.48 3.49 7.46
N SER A 470 14.66 2.95 7.16
CA SER A 470 15.78 3.70 6.60
C SER A 470 15.80 3.40 5.11
N ILE A 471 15.36 4.35 4.29
CA ILE A 471 15.07 4.11 2.88
C ILE A 471 16.13 4.78 2.03
N LEU A 472 16.75 4.03 1.12
CA LEU A 472 17.69 4.55 0.13
C LEU A 472 17.03 4.64 -1.24
N ALA A 473 16.94 5.85 -1.77
CA ALA A 473 16.42 6.14 -3.10
C ALA A 473 17.56 6.45 -4.09
N GLN A 474 17.26 6.43 -5.39
CA GLN A 474 18.15 6.84 -6.48
C GLN A 474 19.41 5.97 -6.64
N VAL A 475 19.37 4.70 -6.20
CA VAL A 475 20.51 3.78 -6.27
C VAL A 475 20.97 3.56 -7.72
N GLY A 476 20.00 3.39 -8.67
CA GLY A 476 20.33 3.19 -10.09
C GLY A 476 21.15 4.34 -10.68
N ASN A 477 20.78 5.59 -10.43
CA ASN A 477 21.54 6.75 -10.91
C ASN A 477 22.95 6.83 -10.28
N ALA A 478 23.03 6.55 -8.98
CA ALA A 478 24.34 6.57 -8.29
C ALA A 478 25.28 5.48 -8.85
N ALA A 479 24.76 4.28 -9.06
CA ALA A 479 25.54 3.18 -9.64
C ALA A 479 25.96 3.45 -11.09
N ASP A 480 25.04 3.99 -11.92
CA ASP A 480 25.33 4.41 -13.29
C ASP A 480 26.46 5.48 -13.34
N GLY A 481 26.40 6.45 -12.40
CA GLY A 481 27.45 7.47 -12.27
C GLY A 481 28.78 6.91 -11.80
N LEU A 482 28.78 6.02 -10.82
CA LEU A 482 30.00 5.32 -10.36
C LEU A 482 30.60 4.44 -11.45
N ALA A 483 29.76 3.72 -12.23
CA ALA A 483 30.22 2.94 -13.37
C ALA A 483 30.85 3.82 -14.46
N ALA A 484 30.28 5.01 -14.70
CA ALA A 484 30.83 5.97 -15.65
C ALA A 484 32.19 6.52 -15.16
N ILE A 485 32.33 6.88 -13.89
CA ILE A 485 33.59 7.30 -13.27
C ILE A 485 34.63 6.19 -13.38
N LYS A 486 34.28 4.95 -12.98
CA LYS A 486 35.18 3.79 -13.08
C LYS A 486 35.68 3.61 -14.49
N LYS A 487 34.78 3.60 -15.47
CA LYS A 487 35.11 3.35 -16.88
C LYS A 487 35.96 4.45 -17.48
N LEU A 488 35.54 5.71 -17.37
CA LEU A 488 36.12 6.80 -18.12
C LEU A 488 37.34 7.40 -17.44
N ILE A 489 37.39 7.45 -16.12
CA ILE A 489 38.51 8.05 -15.38
C ILE A 489 39.59 7.00 -15.10
N PHE A 490 39.23 5.81 -14.59
CA PHE A 490 40.23 4.81 -14.12
C PHE A 490 40.55 3.78 -15.17
N ASP A 491 39.59 3.16 -15.87
CA ASP A 491 39.89 2.08 -16.81
C ASP A 491 40.48 2.63 -18.14
N ASP A 492 39.81 3.66 -18.72
CA ASP A 492 40.18 4.19 -20.03
C ASP A 492 41.11 5.41 -19.95
N GLY A 493 41.13 6.14 -18.84
CA GLY A 493 41.87 7.39 -18.70
C GLY A 493 41.41 8.48 -19.71
N ALA A 494 40.14 8.39 -20.13
CA ALA A 494 39.55 9.25 -21.19
C ALA A 494 38.90 10.53 -20.64
N LEU A 495 38.75 10.64 -19.30
CA LEU A 495 38.12 11.73 -18.60
C LEU A 495 38.89 12.06 -17.33
N THR A 496 39.02 13.34 -17.01
CA THR A 496 39.57 13.80 -15.74
C THR A 496 38.49 14.23 -14.78
N TRP A 497 38.78 14.28 -13.48
CA TRP A 497 37.85 14.80 -12.47
C TRP A 497 37.45 16.26 -12.73
N ASP A 498 38.38 17.07 -13.19
CA ASP A 498 38.14 18.50 -13.50
C ASP A 498 37.16 18.65 -14.68
N GLU A 499 37.37 17.89 -15.77
CA GLU A 499 36.47 17.89 -16.91
C GLU A 499 35.05 17.42 -16.55
N LEU A 500 34.93 16.40 -15.71
CA LEU A 500 33.62 15.92 -15.24
C LEU A 500 32.93 16.98 -14.39
N ARG A 501 33.63 17.56 -13.44
CA ARG A 501 33.11 18.61 -12.55
C ARG A 501 32.69 19.85 -13.32
N ASP A 502 33.51 20.31 -14.27
CA ASP A 502 33.21 21.47 -15.10
C ASP A 502 31.97 21.25 -15.98
N ALA A 503 31.84 20.05 -16.55
CA ALA A 503 30.67 19.69 -17.35
C ALA A 503 29.40 19.62 -16.48
N MET A 504 29.46 19.06 -15.28
CA MET A 504 28.34 19.03 -14.34
C MET A 504 27.94 20.43 -13.84
N ASN A 505 28.92 21.28 -13.52
CA ASN A 505 28.68 22.70 -13.15
C ASN A 505 28.01 23.50 -14.27
N ALA A 506 28.37 23.22 -15.52
CA ALA A 506 27.77 23.83 -16.70
C ALA A 506 26.40 23.25 -17.08
N ASP A 507 25.89 22.24 -16.31
CA ASP A 507 24.71 21.47 -16.68
C ASP A 507 24.84 20.87 -18.08
N PHE A 508 26.03 20.37 -18.39
CA PHE A 508 26.51 19.85 -19.68
C PHE A 508 26.42 20.82 -20.87
N LYS A 509 26.11 22.09 -20.66
CA LYS A 509 26.13 23.11 -21.74
C LYS A 509 27.52 23.31 -22.24
N GLY A 510 27.73 23.05 -23.54
CA GLY A 510 29.05 23.05 -24.18
C GLY A 510 29.84 21.73 -23.96
N HIS A 511 29.27 20.75 -23.27
CA HIS A 511 29.83 19.42 -23.02
C HIS A 511 28.91 18.31 -23.50
N GLU A 512 28.07 18.55 -24.51
CA GLU A 512 27.03 17.64 -24.98
C GLU A 512 27.61 16.27 -25.43
N ALA A 513 28.80 16.27 -26.03
CA ALA A 513 29.49 15.04 -26.43
C ALA A 513 29.85 14.14 -25.22
N LEU A 514 30.33 14.78 -24.14
CA LEU A 514 30.60 14.07 -22.89
C LEU A 514 29.30 13.56 -22.27
N GLN A 515 28.26 14.38 -22.23
CA GLN A 515 26.94 13.95 -21.73
C GLN A 515 26.42 12.73 -22.48
N GLN A 516 26.51 12.70 -23.80
CA GLN A 516 26.09 11.55 -24.61
C GLN A 516 26.97 10.32 -24.35
N THR A 517 28.25 10.51 -24.07
CA THR A 517 29.16 9.43 -23.70
C THR A 517 28.75 8.83 -22.35
N LEU A 518 28.50 9.68 -21.34
CA LEU A 518 28.05 9.27 -20.01
C LEU A 518 26.69 8.54 -20.08
N LYS A 519 25.73 9.03 -20.88
CA LYS A 519 24.39 8.41 -21.03
C LYS A 519 24.42 7.09 -21.83
N ASN A 520 25.24 6.99 -22.88
CA ASN A 520 25.03 5.97 -23.90
C ASN A 520 26.23 5.02 -24.12
N ARG A 521 27.41 5.32 -23.56
CA ARG A 521 28.63 4.52 -23.76
C ARG A 521 29.23 3.95 -22.49
N THR A 522 28.58 4.16 -21.36
CA THR A 522 28.93 3.51 -20.07
C THR A 522 27.84 2.52 -19.70
N ALA A 523 28.22 1.50 -18.93
CA ALA A 523 27.29 0.51 -18.42
C ALA A 523 26.15 1.15 -17.63
N LYS A 524 24.94 0.64 -17.79
CA LYS A 524 23.72 1.12 -17.13
C LYS A 524 23.00 -0.03 -16.45
N TYR A 525 22.63 0.19 -15.20
CA TYR A 525 21.85 -0.75 -14.40
C TYR A 525 20.51 -1.08 -15.10
N GLY A 526 20.09 -2.35 -15.03
CA GLY A 526 18.88 -2.84 -15.67
C GLY A 526 19.08 -3.46 -17.06
N ASN A 527 20.34 -3.70 -17.48
CA ASN A 527 20.68 -4.29 -18.78
C ASN A 527 21.39 -5.64 -18.67
N ASP A 528 21.38 -6.29 -17.48
CA ASP A 528 22.07 -7.54 -17.18
C ASP A 528 23.60 -7.42 -17.40
N ASP A 529 24.19 -6.26 -17.05
CA ASP A 529 25.60 -5.96 -17.19
C ASP A 529 26.30 -6.02 -15.82
N ASP A 530 27.13 -7.06 -15.61
CA ASP A 530 27.84 -7.29 -14.35
C ASP A 530 28.73 -6.13 -13.93
N TYR A 531 29.19 -5.30 -14.88
CA TYR A 531 30.06 -4.16 -14.57
C TYR A 531 29.39 -3.12 -13.67
N VAL A 532 28.12 -2.80 -13.92
CA VAL A 532 27.34 -1.86 -13.10
C VAL A 532 26.52 -2.57 -12.03
N ASP A 533 26.03 -3.78 -12.30
CA ASP A 533 25.21 -4.54 -11.37
C ASP A 533 25.97 -4.90 -10.08
N ALA A 534 27.31 -5.15 -10.19
CA ALA A 534 28.18 -5.35 -9.03
C ALA A 534 28.25 -4.08 -8.15
N ILE A 535 28.25 -2.89 -8.74
CA ILE A 535 28.25 -1.62 -7.99
C ILE A 535 26.92 -1.43 -7.26
N VAL A 536 25.79 -1.74 -7.93
CA VAL A 536 24.46 -1.72 -7.26
C VAL A 536 24.43 -2.65 -6.07
N THR A 537 24.93 -3.88 -6.26
CA THR A 537 25.01 -4.90 -5.20
C THR A 537 25.83 -4.39 -4.02
N GLU A 538 27.01 -3.85 -4.27
CA GLU A 538 27.88 -3.33 -3.24
C GLU A 538 27.27 -2.17 -2.45
N ILE A 539 26.56 -1.25 -3.12
CA ILE A 539 25.85 -0.14 -2.46
C ILE A 539 24.72 -0.68 -1.58
N ALA A 540 23.90 -1.60 -2.13
CA ALA A 540 22.73 -2.12 -1.45
C ALA A 540 23.11 -2.97 -0.21
N GLU A 541 24.08 -3.87 -0.34
CA GLU A 541 24.58 -4.69 0.76
C GLU A 541 25.19 -3.81 1.85
N PHE A 542 26.06 -2.88 1.49
CA PHE A 542 26.66 -1.95 2.45
C PHE A 542 25.60 -1.15 3.22
N PHE A 543 24.58 -0.67 2.53
CA PHE A 543 23.50 0.08 3.17
C PHE A 543 22.67 -0.79 4.11
N CYS A 544 22.27 -1.99 3.67
CA CYS A 544 21.52 -2.93 4.49
C CYS A 544 22.28 -3.33 5.76
N ASP A 545 23.53 -3.74 5.61
CA ASP A 545 24.38 -4.15 6.73
C ASP A 545 24.59 -3.02 7.73
N GLY A 546 24.88 -1.80 7.25
CA GLY A 546 25.06 -0.64 8.10
C GLY A 546 23.79 -0.24 8.86
N VAL A 547 22.61 -0.35 8.25
CA VAL A 547 21.33 -0.08 8.93
C VAL A 547 21.04 -1.16 9.97
N HIS A 548 21.25 -2.44 9.66
CA HIS A 548 21.07 -3.54 10.60
C HIS A 548 22.05 -3.45 11.78
N GLU A 549 23.32 -3.13 11.54
CA GLU A 549 24.32 -2.95 12.60
C GLU A 549 23.93 -1.82 13.56
N LYS A 550 23.53 -0.66 13.02
CA LYS A 550 23.07 0.49 13.82
C LYS A 550 21.77 0.24 14.58
N SER A 551 20.91 -0.62 14.07
CA SER A 551 19.69 -1.06 14.77
C SER A 551 20.01 -1.83 16.05
N GLY A 552 21.10 -2.59 16.08
CA GLY A 552 21.51 -3.43 17.19
C GLY A 552 20.49 -4.55 17.47
N ASN A 553 20.84 -5.42 18.43
CA ASN A 553 19.95 -6.49 18.92
C ASN A 553 18.97 -5.97 19.99
N ARG A 554 18.28 -4.86 19.75
CA ARG A 554 17.30 -4.35 20.72
C ARG A 554 16.05 -5.22 20.67
N GLU A 555 15.80 -5.95 21.75
CA GLU A 555 14.52 -6.57 22.03
C GLU A 555 13.61 -5.53 22.70
N GLY A 556 12.32 -5.49 22.32
CA GLY A 556 11.33 -4.68 22.98
C GLY A 556 10.63 -3.65 22.08
N PRO A 557 9.68 -2.89 22.65
CA PRO A 557 8.77 -2.00 21.91
C PRO A 557 9.44 -0.76 21.28
N GLY A 558 10.74 -0.53 21.51
CA GLY A 558 11.48 0.60 20.95
C GLY A 558 11.70 0.57 19.43
N GLY A 559 11.36 -0.52 18.78
CA GLY A 559 11.45 -0.69 17.33
C GLY A 559 12.87 -0.91 16.80
N LYS A 560 12.94 -1.24 15.51
CA LYS A 560 14.20 -1.44 14.78
C LYS A 560 14.21 -0.60 13.52
N TRP A 561 15.39 -0.11 13.14
CA TRP A 561 15.59 0.41 11.80
C TRP A 561 15.63 -0.76 10.82
N ALA A 562 14.91 -0.62 9.72
CA ALA A 562 14.77 -1.59 8.65
C ALA A 562 15.22 -0.94 7.34
N PRO A 563 16.22 -1.48 6.64
CA PRO A 563 16.61 -0.95 5.34
C PRO A 563 15.50 -1.17 4.31
N GLY A 564 15.35 -0.21 3.40
CA GLY A 564 14.37 -0.29 2.33
C GLY A 564 14.82 0.45 1.08
N PHE A 565 14.25 0.05 -0.06
CA PHE A 565 14.53 0.65 -1.37
C PHE A 565 13.22 0.99 -2.06
N MET A 566 12.79 2.24 -1.91
CA MET A 566 11.60 2.78 -2.55
C MET A 566 11.71 4.30 -2.71
N SER A 567 10.82 4.90 -3.50
CA SER A 567 10.80 6.33 -3.74
C SER A 567 9.48 6.95 -3.31
N PHE A 568 9.56 8.17 -2.78
CA PHE A 568 8.40 8.98 -2.36
C PHE A 568 8.31 10.29 -3.14
N GLY A 569 8.63 10.30 -4.41
CA GLY A 569 8.20 11.38 -5.24
C GLY A 569 9.17 12.35 -5.84
N ILE A 570 8.58 13.11 -6.71
CA ILE A 570 9.13 14.16 -7.56
C ILE A 570 9.65 15.37 -6.78
N HIS A 571 9.30 15.54 -5.51
CA HIS A 571 9.61 16.74 -4.73
C HIS A 571 11.10 17.15 -4.71
N ARG A 572 11.99 16.28 -5.22
CA ARG A 572 13.43 16.51 -5.32
C ARG A 572 13.94 16.76 -6.75
N LYS A 573 13.05 16.65 -7.77
CA LYS A 573 13.40 16.81 -9.18
C LYS A 573 14.14 18.13 -9.45
N SER A 574 13.59 19.26 -9.00
CA SER A 574 14.13 20.58 -9.29
C SER A 574 15.42 20.92 -8.57
N SER A 575 15.75 20.25 -7.48
CA SER A 575 16.90 20.54 -6.62
C SER A 575 18.13 19.68 -6.91
N THR A 576 17.98 18.54 -7.60
CA THR A 576 19.11 17.64 -7.90
C THR A 576 19.93 18.18 -9.07
N PRO A 577 21.22 18.53 -8.86
CA PRO A 577 22.12 19.01 -9.93
C PRO A 577 22.32 17.97 -11.04
N ALA A 578 23.01 18.38 -12.11
CA ALA A 578 23.56 17.45 -13.08
C ALA A 578 24.42 16.39 -12.40
N SER A 579 24.49 15.18 -12.96
CA SER A 579 25.12 14.04 -12.29
C SER A 579 26.02 13.21 -13.22
N PRO A 580 26.96 12.41 -12.67
CA PRO A 580 27.97 11.68 -13.44
C PRO A 580 27.41 10.61 -14.38
N ASP A 581 26.13 10.19 -14.21
CA ASP A 581 25.44 9.30 -15.13
C ASP A 581 25.00 9.97 -16.46
N GLY A 582 25.26 11.30 -16.58
CA GLY A 582 24.90 12.15 -17.73
C GLY A 582 23.56 12.87 -17.60
N ARG A 583 22.85 12.73 -16.48
CA ARG A 583 21.56 13.40 -16.22
C ARG A 583 21.76 14.90 -16.03
N SER A 584 20.97 15.73 -16.69
CA SER A 584 20.92 17.18 -16.48
C SER A 584 20.17 17.56 -15.22
N LYS A 585 20.38 18.79 -14.74
CA LYS A 585 19.62 19.34 -13.60
C LYS A 585 18.12 19.31 -13.91
N GLY A 586 17.34 18.79 -12.95
CA GLY A 586 15.89 18.72 -13.07
C GLY A 586 15.34 17.56 -13.91
N GLU A 587 16.19 16.77 -14.59
CA GLU A 587 15.74 15.51 -15.18
C GLU A 587 15.34 14.51 -14.06
N LEU A 588 14.45 13.58 -14.40
CA LEU A 588 13.96 12.55 -13.47
C LEU A 588 15.08 11.63 -12.98
N THR A 589 14.97 11.18 -11.76
CA THR A 589 15.83 10.16 -11.17
C THR A 589 15.16 8.78 -11.20
N ALA A 590 15.93 7.73 -10.98
CA ALA A 590 15.46 6.36 -10.85
C ALA A 590 14.34 6.27 -9.82
N ASN A 591 13.29 5.52 -10.16
CA ASN A 591 12.18 5.24 -9.24
C ASN A 591 12.50 3.99 -8.43
N SER A 592 12.36 4.06 -7.11
CA SER A 592 12.56 2.91 -6.22
C SER A 592 13.92 2.21 -6.44
N PHE A 593 13.94 0.87 -6.57
CA PHE A 593 15.12 0.08 -6.90
C PHE A 593 15.22 -0.24 -8.40
N SER A 594 14.56 0.57 -9.22
CA SER A 594 14.51 0.41 -10.67
C SER A 594 15.71 1.09 -11.35
N PRO A 595 15.98 0.75 -12.61
CA PRO A 595 16.98 1.44 -13.43
C PRO A 595 16.72 2.95 -13.56
N SER A 596 17.75 3.69 -13.91
CA SER A 596 17.63 5.11 -14.31
C SER A 596 16.66 5.25 -15.46
N VAL A 597 15.85 6.33 -15.44
CA VAL A 597 14.79 6.55 -16.42
C VAL A 597 15.32 6.49 -17.86
N GLY A 598 14.75 5.58 -18.66
CA GLY A 598 15.11 5.38 -20.07
C GLY A 598 16.44 4.66 -20.31
N MET A 599 17.05 4.03 -19.27
CA MET A 599 18.36 3.38 -19.40
C MET A 599 18.28 1.84 -19.46
N ASP A 600 17.16 1.22 -19.14
CA ASP A 600 16.90 -0.24 -19.20
C ASP A 600 16.53 -0.73 -20.61
N ARG A 601 17.48 -0.62 -21.52
CA ARG A 601 17.26 -0.77 -22.97
C ARG A 601 17.30 -2.23 -23.46
N SER A 602 17.78 -3.15 -22.64
CA SER A 602 17.91 -4.57 -22.99
C SER A 602 16.65 -5.39 -22.69
N GLY A 603 15.52 -4.72 -22.45
CA GLY A 603 14.20 -5.32 -22.25
C GLY A 603 13.93 -5.76 -20.82
N PRO A 604 12.65 -6.13 -20.53
CA PRO A 604 12.18 -6.36 -19.17
C PRO A 604 12.85 -7.55 -18.48
N THR A 605 13.26 -8.57 -19.22
CA THR A 605 13.96 -9.72 -18.65
C THR A 605 15.36 -9.38 -18.18
N ALA A 606 16.09 -8.52 -18.93
CA ALA A 606 17.40 -8.06 -18.52
C ALA A 606 17.30 -7.19 -17.25
N ALA A 607 16.31 -6.32 -17.18
CA ALA A 607 16.06 -5.50 -15.99
C ALA A 607 15.78 -6.38 -14.75
N LEU A 608 14.94 -7.40 -14.88
CA LEU A 608 14.71 -8.37 -13.80
C LEU A 608 15.97 -9.09 -13.36
N ARG A 609 16.86 -9.49 -14.31
CA ARG A 609 18.12 -10.16 -13.98
C ARG A 609 19.07 -9.24 -13.22
N SER A 610 19.20 -7.98 -13.64
CA SER A 610 20.01 -7.01 -12.91
C SER A 610 19.54 -6.87 -11.44
N VAL A 611 18.23 -6.71 -11.21
CA VAL A 611 17.66 -6.62 -9.85
C VAL A 611 17.91 -7.90 -9.05
N ALA A 612 17.81 -9.08 -9.68
CA ALA A 612 17.95 -10.36 -9.03
C ALA A 612 19.39 -10.71 -8.58
N LYS A 613 20.40 -9.94 -9.02
CA LYS A 613 21.78 -10.10 -8.55
C LYS A 613 21.99 -9.58 -7.13
N VAL A 614 21.06 -8.78 -6.61
CA VAL A 614 21.12 -8.20 -5.26
C VAL A 614 20.31 -9.05 -4.28
N ASP A 615 20.87 -9.38 -3.12
CA ASP A 615 20.15 -10.07 -2.04
C ASP A 615 19.21 -9.10 -1.29
N LEU A 616 18.03 -8.87 -1.84
CA LEU A 616 17.01 -7.99 -1.25
C LEU A 616 16.23 -8.64 -0.09
N THR A 617 16.55 -9.87 0.33
CA THR A 617 16.08 -10.44 1.62
C THR A 617 16.66 -9.69 2.82
N GLN A 618 17.58 -8.78 2.60
CA GLN A 618 18.12 -7.86 3.61
C GLN A 618 17.23 -6.62 3.80
N ALA A 619 16.41 -6.27 2.81
CA ALA A 619 15.62 -5.04 2.79
C ALA A 619 14.30 -5.21 3.55
N SER A 620 14.35 -5.21 4.88
CA SER A 620 13.22 -5.55 5.75
C SER A 620 12.14 -4.47 5.85
N HIS A 621 12.36 -3.28 5.30
CA HIS A 621 11.30 -2.28 5.11
C HIS A 621 10.60 -2.41 3.75
N GLY A 622 11.15 -3.22 2.86
CA GLY A 622 10.65 -3.48 1.51
C GLY A 622 11.60 -3.01 0.41
N SER A 623 11.43 -3.60 -0.76
CA SER A 623 12.15 -3.24 -1.99
C SER A 623 11.20 -3.28 -3.15
N VAL A 624 11.24 -2.25 -4.00
CA VAL A 624 10.28 -2.07 -5.09
C VAL A 624 10.98 -2.01 -6.43
N PHE A 625 10.50 -2.83 -7.37
CA PHE A 625 10.89 -2.78 -8.77
C PHE A 625 9.68 -2.37 -9.63
N ASP A 626 9.82 -1.30 -10.38
CA ASP A 626 8.79 -0.74 -11.26
C ASP A 626 9.13 -1.05 -12.73
N ILE A 627 8.13 -1.46 -13.50
CA ILE A 627 8.28 -1.71 -14.92
C ILE A 627 7.08 -1.16 -15.71
N ALA A 628 7.33 -0.54 -16.84
CA ALA A 628 6.31 -0.12 -17.79
C ALA A 628 6.34 -1.00 -19.04
N LEU A 629 5.18 -1.50 -19.45
CA LEU A 629 5.01 -2.42 -20.57
C LEU A 629 4.01 -1.83 -21.56
N HIS A 630 4.37 -1.82 -22.84
CA HIS A 630 3.44 -1.42 -23.89
C HIS A 630 2.26 -2.40 -23.99
N SER A 631 1.03 -1.90 -24.14
CA SER A 631 -0.17 -2.73 -24.16
C SER A 631 -0.14 -3.82 -25.26
N ALA A 632 0.59 -3.60 -26.34
CA ALA A 632 0.72 -4.59 -27.42
C ALA A 632 1.37 -5.91 -26.97
N ILE A 633 2.25 -5.88 -25.96
CA ILE A 633 2.94 -7.09 -25.49
C ILE A 633 2.09 -8.00 -24.61
N VAL A 634 0.89 -7.57 -24.26
CA VAL A 634 -0.07 -8.36 -23.48
C VAL A 634 -1.31 -8.74 -24.29
N LYS A 635 -1.44 -8.28 -25.55
CA LYS A 635 -2.59 -8.55 -26.43
C LYS A 635 -2.42 -9.85 -27.20
N GLY A 636 -3.43 -10.71 -27.12
CA GLY A 636 -3.44 -12.04 -27.77
C GLY A 636 -2.84 -13.15 -26.91
N GLU A 637 -3.21 -14.40 -27.18
CA GLU A 637 -2.89 -15.56 -26.34
C GLU A 637 -1.38 -15.75 -26.13
N ASP A 638 -0.59 -15.78 -27.21
CA ASP A 638 0.87 -15.97 -27.11
C ASP A 638 1.58 -14.85 -26.34
N ALA A 639 1.12 -13.62 -26.52
CA ALA A 639 1.66 -12.45 -25.82
C ALA A 639 1.31 -12.50 -24.33
N PHE A 640 0.08 -12.86 -24.01
CA PHE A 640 -0.37 -13.04 -22.64
C PHE A 640 0.40 -14.14 -21.91
N GLU A 641 0.65 -15.29 -22.54
CA GLU A 641 1.46 -16.37 -21.95
C GLU A 641 2.89 -15.91 -21.63
N LYS A 642 3.51 -15.13 -22.52
CA LYS A 642 4.84 -14.53 -22.27
C LYS A 642 4.80 -13.54 -21.12
N PHE A 643 3.74 -12.76 -21.01
CA PHE A 643 3.54 -11.84 -19.89
C PHE A 643 3.41 -12.60 -18.56
N VAL A 644 2.56 -13.65 -18.52
CA VAL A 644 2.46 -14.52 -17.33
C VAL A 644 3.80 -15.17 -16.99
N ALA A 645 4.58 -15.57 -18.00
CA ALA A 645 5.93 -16.12 -17.79
C ALA A 645 6.88 -15.07 -17.20
N LEU A 646 6.81 -13.80 -17.62
CA LEU A 646 7.60 -12.69 -17.03
C LEU A 646 7.25 -12.51 -15.54
N LEU A 647 5.95 -12.42 -15.22
CA LEU A 647 5.48 -12.29 -13.81
C LEU A 647 5.94 -13.48 -12.97
N THR A 648 5.84 -14.70 -13.50
CA THR A 648 6.30 -15.92 -12.83
C THR A 648 7.82 -15.91 -12.63
N THR A 649 8.56 -15.37 -13.60
CA THR A 649 10.03 -15.26 -13.52
C THR A 649 10.44 -14.32 -12.39
N PHE A 650 9.78 -13.16 -12.26
CA PHE A 650 9.99 -12.25 -11.12
C PHE A 650 9.88 -12.98 -9.77
N LEU A 651 8.80 -13.76 -9.59
CA LEU A 651 8.55 -14.48 -8.35
C LEU A 651 9.64 -15.52 -8.06
N LYS A 652 10.08 -16.26 -9.09
CA LYS A 652 11.11 -17.32 -8.95
C LYS A 652 12.52 -16.78 -8.74
N MET A 653 12.84 -15.61 -9.27
CA MET A 653 14.19 -15.04 -9.20
C MET A 653 14.48 -14.35 -7.88
N ARG A 654 13.49 -14.15 -7.00
CA ARG A 654 13.66 -13.42 -5.73
C ARG A 654 14.25 -12.02 -5.94
N SER A 655 13.86 -11.35 -7.03
CA SER A 655 14.50 -10.10 -7.45
C SER A 655 14.21 -8.94 -6.52
N ALA A 656 12.95 -8.72 -6.12
CA ALA A 656 12.54 -7.68 -5.17
C ALA A 656 11.35 -8.16 -4.33
N ALA A 657 11.05 -7.48 -3.23
CA ALA A 657 9.86 -7.75 -2.44
C ALA A 657 8.58 -7.41 -3.21
N THR A 658 8.62 -6.37 -4.05
CA THR A 658 7.45 -5.88 -4.79
C THR A 658 7.78 -5.65 -6.25
N LEU A 659 6.89 -6.12 -7.14
CA LEU A 659 6.83 -5.76 -8.54
C LEU A 659 5.59 -4.88 -8.79
N GLN A 660 5.81 -3.70 -9.35
CA GLN A 660 4.75 -2.82 -9.84
C GLN A 660 4.83 -2.76 -11.36
N VAL A 661 3.70 -3.05 -12.01
CA VAL A 661 3.60 -3.09 -13.47
C VAL A 661 2.64 -2.01 -13.94
N ASN A 662 3.07 -1.18 -14.89
CA ASN A 662 2.19 -0.33 -15.68
C ASN A 662 2.04 -0.94 -17.07
N VAL A 663 0.82 -1.32 -17.44
CA VAL A 663 0.50 -1.69 -18.83
C VAL A 663 -0.19 -0.48 -19.45
N ILE A 664 0.56 0.27 -20.26
CA ILE A 664 0.15 1.57 -20.81
C ILE A 664 0.77 1.78 -22.19
N ASP A 665 0.24 2.73 -22.94
CA ASP A 665 0.77 3.18 -24.23
C ASP A 665 1.11 4.65 -24.15
N LEU A 666 2.30 5.05 -24.58
CA LEU A 666 2.74 6.44 -24.61
C LEU A 666 1.78 7.32 -25.41
N ASP A 667 1.33 6.85 -26.58
CA ASP A 667 0.37 7.59 -27.42
C ASP A 667 -0.94 7.86 -26.68
N THR A 668 -1.43 6.86 -25.90
CA THR A 668 -2.64 7.01 -25.08
C THR A 668 -2.43 8.07 -23.98
N LEU A 669 -1.28 8.09 -23.31
CA LEU A 669 -0.96 9.09 -22.30
C LEU A 669 -0.91 10.50 -22.89
N LEU A 670 -0.28 10.67 -24.06
CA LEU A 670 -0.19 11.97 -24.75
C LEU A 670 -1.58 12.47 -25.17
N GLN A 671 -2.43 11.59 -25.74
CA GLN A 671 -3.81 11.92 -26.10
C GLN A 671 -4.64 12.31 -24.87
N ALA A 672 -4.48 11.58 -23.76
CA ALA A 672 -5.17 11.86 -22.51
C ALA A 672 -4.79 13.23 -21.94
N ARG A 673 -3.50 13.59 -22.03
CA ARG A 673 -3.01 14.92 -21.61
C ARG A 673 -3.58 16.05 -22.47
N GLU A 674 -3.69 15.84 -23.79
CA GLU A 674 -4.29 16.83 -24.70
C GLU A 674 -5.81 16.96 -24.50
N ASN A 675 -6.50 15.89 -24.09
CA ASN A 675 -7.95 15.82 -23.97
C ASN A 675 -8.42 15.32 -22.59
N PRO A 676 -8.05 15.97 -21.49
CA PRO A 676 -8.23 15.45 -20.14
C PRO A 676 -9.71 15.24 -19.72
N ASN A 677 -10.65 15.92 -20.38
CA ASN A 677 -12.07 15.83 -20.09
C ASN A 677 -12.79 14.72 -20.86
N SER A 678 -12.11 13.99 -21.76
CA SER A 678 -12.72 12.91 -22.51
C SER A 678 -13.08 11.74 -21.59
N PRO A 679 -14.33 11.21 -21.65
CA PRO A 679 -14.79 10.14 -20.77
C PRO A 679 -13.94 8.87 -20.84
N GLU A 680 -13.32 8.58 -21.99
CA GLU A 680 -12.49 7.40 -22.22
C GLU A 680 -11.23 7.36 -21.34
N PHE A 681 -10.71 8.53 -20.90
CA PHE A 681 -9.51 8.59 -20.06
C PHE A 681 -9.82 8.57 -18.54
N ARG A 682 -11.09 8.52 -18.14
CA ARG A 682 -11.47 8.41 -16.73
C ARG A 682 -11.07 7.09 -16.07
N THR A 683 -10.84 6.05 -16.88
CA THR A 683 -10.37 4.74 -16.46
C THR A 683 -8.89 4.50 -16.76
N LEU A 684 -8.17 5.51 -17.22
CA LEU A 684 -6.74 5.42 -17.47
C LEU A 684 -5.99 5.51 -16.14
N ILE A 685 -5.89 4.35 -15.47
CA ILE A 685 -5.18 4.24 -14.21
C ILE A 685 -3.69 4.05 -14.47
N VAL A 686 -2.87 4.81 -13.79
CA VAL A 686 -1.41 4.68 -13.80
C VAL A 686 -0.87 4.46 -12.40
N ARG A 687 0.15 3.62 -12.28
CA ARG A 687 0.94 3.47 -11.06
C ARG A 687 2.06 4.50 -11.09
N VAL A 688 2.08 5.42 -10.14
CA VAL A 688 3.05 6.52 -10.12
C VAL A 688 4.35 6.06 -9.44
N TRP A 689 4.28 5.76 -8.14
CA TRP A 689 5.26 4.99 -7.36
C TRP A 689 4.51 4.07 -6.39
N GLY A 690 4.33 4.39 -5.15
CA GLY A 690 3.54 3.59 -4.22
C GLY A 690 2.03 3.76 -4.33
N PHE A 691 1.53 4.69 -5.16
CA PHE A 691 0.10 4.93 -5.35
C PHE A 691 -0.31 4.86 -6.82
N SER A 692 -1.60 4.67 -7.05
CA SER A 692 -2.21 4.71 -8.37
C SER A 692 -3.18 5.87 -8.46
N ALA A 693 -3.34 6.43 -9.65
CA ALA A 693 -4.25 7.55 -9.91
C ALA A 693 -4.82 7.46 -11.31
N VAL A 694 -5.92 8.17 -11.56
CA VAL A 694 -6.38 8.47 -12.91
C VAL A 694 -5.38 9.44 -13.52
N PHE A 695 -4.80 9.11 -14.68
CA PHE A 695 -3.71 9.88 -15.28
C PHE A 695 -4.06 11.35 -15.50
N VAL A 696 -5.29 11.64 -15.98
CA VAL A 696 -5.73 13.01 -16.26
C VAL A 696 -5.95 13.87 -15.00
N ASP A 697 -6.09 13.25 -13.84
CA ASP A 697 -6.23 13.95 -12.56
C ASP A 697 -4.87 14.29 -11.91
N LEU A 698 -3.76 13.77 -12.46
CA LEU A 698 -2.42 14.04 -11.96
C LEU A 698 -1.96 15.45 -12.31
N PRO A 699 -1.19 16.12 -11.43
CA PRO A 699 -0.44 17.31 -11.80
C PRO A 699 0.50 17.05 -12.98
N GLU A 700 0.76 18.06 -13.80
CA GLU A 700 1.57 17.97 -15.01
C GLU A 700 2.95 17.32 -14.76
N GLU A 701 3.61 17.65 -13.64
CA GLU A 701 4.90 17.08 -13.28
C GLU A 701 4.83 15.55 -13.06
N LEU A 702 3.71 15.05 -12.54
CA LEU A 702 3.49 13.60 -12.35
C LEU A 702 3.12 12.92 -13.67
N GLN A 703 2.38 13.61 -14.54
CA GLN A 703 2.13 13.12 -15.90
C GLN A 703 3.45 13.00 -16.68
N ASP A 704 4.33 14.01 -16.61
CA ASP A 704 5.67 13.97 -17.20
C ASP A 704 6.49 12.78 -16.68
N HIS A 705 6.41 12.51 -15.36
CA HIS A 705 7.11 11.38 -14.77
C HIS A 705 6.63 10.03 -15.31
N VAL A 706 5.33 9.87 -15.50
CA VAL A 706 4.76 8.62 -16.06
C VAL A 706 5.12 8.48 -17.54
N ILE A 707 5.03 9.56 -18.31
CA ILE A 707 5.34 9.61 -19.75
C ILE A 707 6.82 9.30 -20.02
N ALA A 708 7.73 9.76 -19.15
CA ALA A 708 9.17 9.60 -19.34
C ALA A 708 9.71 8.19 -19.03
N ARG A 709 8.90 7.29 -18.46
CA ARG A 709 9.33 5.92 -18.14
C ARG A 709 9.61 5.13 -19.42
N THR A 710 10.59 4.23 -19.35
CA THR A 710 10.86 3.31 -20.44
C THR A 710 9.65 2.40 -20.65
N GLU A 711 9.14 2.36 -21.86
CA GLU A 711 8.07 1.50 -22.28
C GLU A 711 8.65 0.32 -23.07
N HIS A 712 8.58 -0.87 -22.48
CA HIS A 712 9.08 -2.07 -23.14
C HIS A 712 8.05 -2.62 -24.14
N GLY A 713 8.36 -2.52 -25.43
CA GLY A 713 7.51 -2.99 -26.54
C GLY A 713 7.75 -4.44 -26.96
N SER A 714 8.74 -5.15 -26.39
CA SER A 714 9.00 -6.56 -26.67
C SER A 714 9.63 -7.27 -25.46
N PHE A 715 9.46 -8.60 -25.36
CA PHE A 715 10.12 -9.45 -24.35
C PHE A 715 11.54 -9.83 -24.69
N MET A 716 11.97 -9.59 -25.93
CA MET A 716 13.32 -9.91 -26.42
C MET A 716 13.88 -8.68 -27.13
N SER A 717 15.05 -8.27 -26.73
CA SER A 717 15.94 -7.35 -27.46
C SER A 717 17.03 -8.13 -28.13
#